data_e556bf0c53161c92b40963d6e591e709
#
_entry.id   e556bf0c53161c92b40963d6e591e709
#
_cell.length_a   1.000
_cell.length_b   1.000
_cell.length_c   1.000
_cell.angle_alpha   90.00
_cell.angle_beta   90.00
_cell.angle_gamma   90.00
#
_symmetry.space_group_name_H-M   'P 1'
#
loop_
_entity.id
_entity.type
_entity.pdbx_description
1 polymer ?
#
loop_
_entity_poly.entity_id
_entity_poly.type
_entity_poly.pdbx_seq_one_letter_code
_entity_poly.pdbx_strand_id
1 'polypeptide(L)'
;MNFTQKTLTTLEFDKICEMLADCAPTAGAQAMARRLTPSMDAVEVLRRQRRTTDARRLLETKGMPPFGTVIDVSDACERAVKGAVLSMREILDVGRLLRSARQVGEYAKANRTFETTLDEIFGRLLSNRHLEDSISRSIISEDMIADEASRELAEIRRKIRESNNRIKETLQHYISGSYSKILQDNIVTMRNGRYVIPVKAECKNDLKGLIHDTSSSGATIFVEPMAVVDANNELRMLHSKEEHEIERILYAFSSDISAASESLRLNYLNLTELAFLFTCAELSMRMGAVEPRISGDQTVELRRARHPLIDPKKVVPTNIRIGGEYDTLIITGPNTGGKTVTLKTVGLFALMTQAGLHIPCEPDSSICVFSRVLVDIGDEQSIEQSLSTFSSHMVNIVRVMEEVDETSLCLFDELGAGTDPVEGAALAIAIIESVRKVGALCMATTHYTELKTFALDTEGVQNASCEFDVATLKPTYRLMIGTPGKSNAFAISSKLGLPEEIINLAKENVNHDHQRFEEVIEQLEATRLEADRARDEAMQLKRDYEKLKNDAEKEIKSRFFEVERQIEQNRRQAQQMLDSARASSDFIFSQLEKVKKAEAEKRLAEELDEARRSVRRAIREGSEKIDPVEEKKDEKYVLPRDLKCGDKVYIVNIDKEGILLETPDKSGSVLVQAGILKTRTKLSNLQLIEEKPQIISGKQKKNASDFHAKVNRDFRDEIDLRGLLGDEGWLAVDKYIDEALIANFGRVRLIHGKGTGALKNALWQHLKHDRRVASFRLGAYGEGDGGVTIVELK
;
A
#
# COMPACT_ATOMS: atom_id res chain seq x y z
N MET A 1 -1.15 17.21 -30.36
CA MET A 1 -0.67 15.92 -30.91
C MET A 1 -0.80 14.87 -29.83
N ASN A 2 -1.21 13.65 -30.14
CA ASN A 2 -1.35 12.56 -29.16
C ASN A 2 -0.38 11.46 -29.51
N PHE A 3 0.00 10.63 -28.53
CA PHE A 3 0.76 9.40 -28.78
C PHE A 3 0.05 8.53 -29.81
N THR A 4 0.81 7.90 -30.71
CA THR A 4 0.20 7.09 -31.79
C THR A 4 -0.44 5.82 -31.20
N GLN A 5 -1.54 5.36 -31.76
CA GLN A 5 -2.19 4.11 -31.33
C GLN A 5 -1.23 2.93 -31.44
N LYS A 6 -0.35 2.92 -32.46
CA LYS A 6 0.70 1.91 -32.62
C LYS A 6 1.63 1.85 -31.41
N THR A 7 2.12 3.01 -30.92
CA THR A 7 2.99 3.08 -29.73
C THR A 7 2.26 2.54 -28.50
N LEU A 8 0.99 2.93 -28.29
CA LEU A 8 0.20 2.48 -27.14
C LEU A 8 0.01 0.95 -27.14
N THR A 9 -0.29 0.37 -28.30
CA THR A 9 -0.50 -1.09 -28.43
C THR A 9 0.82 -1.87 -28.34
N THR A 10 1.90 -1.39 -28.99
CA THR A 10 3.21 -2.06 -28.94
C THR A 10 3.78 -2.10 -27.53
N LEU A 11 3.60 -1.03 -26.75
CA LEU A 11 4.01 -0.96 -25.34
C LEU A 11 2.95 -1.54 -24.37
N GLU A 12 1.88 -2.10 -24.88
CA GLU A 12 0.82 -2.78 -24.11
C GLU A 12 0.11 -1.86 -23.09
N PHE A 13 0.05 -0.55 -23.36
CA PHE A 13 -0.62 0.42 -22.49
C PHE A 13 -2.14 0.20 -22.46
N ASP A 14 -2.72 -0.32 -23.51
CA ASP A 14 -4.11 -0.79 -23.60
C ASP A 14 -4.42 -1.85 -22.54
N LYS A 15 -3.51 -2.77 -22.29
CA LYS A 15 -3.67 -3.78 -21.21
C LYS A 15 -3.66 -3.14 -19.81
N ILE A 16 -2.86 -2.09 -19.62
CA ILE A 16 -2.89 -1.32 -18.36
C ILE A 16 -4.23 -0.60 -18.20
N CYS A 17 -4.77 -0.03 -19.28
CA CYS A 17 -6.09 0.59 -19.26
C CYS A 17 -7.21 -0.42 -18.91
N GLU A 18 -7.13 -1.67 -19.39
CA GLU A 18 -8.09 -2.73 -18.99
C GLU A 18 -7.90 -3.13 -17.52
N MET A 19 -6.65 -3.32 -17.05
CA MET A 19 -6.39 -3.56 -15.62
C MET A 19 -6.93 -2.43 -14.73
N LEU A 20 -6.83 -1.19 -15.20
CA LEU A 20 -7.38 -0.03 -14.52
C LEU A 20 -8.91 -0.08 -14.52
N ALA A 21 -9.53 -0.41 -15.66
CA ALA A 21 -10.97 -0.55 -15.79
C ALA A 21 -11.56 -1.64 -14.87
N ASP A 22 -10.82 -2.73 -14.67
CA ASP A 22 -11.20 -3.82 -13.74
C ASP A 22 -11.18 -3.41 -12.25
N CYS A 23 -10.47 -2.33 -11.93
CA CYS A 23 -10.45 -1.74 -10.58
C CYS A 23 -11.61 -0.75 -10.35
N ALA A 24 -12.34 -0.36 -11.41
CA ALA A 24 -13.27 0.75 -11.34
C ALA A 24 -14.58 0.39 -10.61
N PRO A 25 -15.01 1.18 -9.62
CA PRO A 25 -16.25 0.93 -8.87
C PRO A 25 -17.52 1.32 -9.63
N THR A 26 -17.40 2.08 -10.73
CA THR A 26 -18.54 2.61 -11.51
C THR A 26 -18.31 2.46 -13.00
N ALA A 27 -19.39 2.30 -13.78
CA ALA A 27 -19.32 2.21 -15.24
C ALA A 27 -18.70 3.45 -15.89
N GLY A 28 -18.97 4.65 -15.36
CA GLY A 28 -18.37 5.89 -15.82
C GLY A 28 -16.85 5.92 -15.66
N ALA A 29 -16.34 5.52 -14.48
CA ALA A 29 -14.90 5.40 -14.20
C ALA A 29 -14.24 4.32 -15.07
N GLN A 30 -14.92 3.20 -15.31
CA GLN A 30 -14.46 2.14 -16.21
C GLN A 30 -14.30 2.65 -17.65
N ALA A 31 -15.27 3.42 -18.14
CA ALA A 31 -15.20 4.04 -19.47
C ALA A 31 -14.07 5.09 -19.55
N MET A 32 -13.83 5.87 -18.48
CA MET A 32 -12.69 6.79 -18.42
C MET A 32 -11.36 6.05 -18.44
N ALA A 33 -11.23 4.95 -17.70
CA ALA A 33 -10.03 4.12 -17.65
C ALA A 33 -9.65 3.59 -19.05
N ARG A 34 -10.61 3.06 -19.82
CA ARG A 34 -10.40 2.58 -21.19
C ARG A 34 -10.02 3.67 -22.19
N ARG A 35 -10.43 4.92 -21.93
CA ARG A 35 -10.14 6.08 -22.79
C ARG A 35 -8.95 6.91 -22.28
N LEU A 36 -8.24 6.40 -21.27
CA LEU A 36 -7.09 7.11 -20.69
C LEU A 36 -5.98 7.30 -21.73
N THR A 37 -5.50 8.53 -21.86
CA THR A 37 -4.40 8.88 -22.76
C THR A 37 -3.30 9.62 -22.01
N PRO A 38 -2.02 9.33 -22.29
CA PRO A 38 -0.90 10.08 -21.72
C PRO A 38 -0.90 11.54 -22.19
N SER A 39 -0.47 12.45 -21.35
CA SER A 39 -0.29 13.88 -21.66
C SER A 39 1.17 14.19 -21.95
N MET A 40 1.42 15.16 -22.83
CA MET A 40 2.76 15.72 -23.12
C MET A 40 3.04 16.98 -22.30
N ASP A 41 2.05 17.52 -21.61
CA ASP A 41 2.20 18.70 -20.76
C ASP A 41 2.65 18.30 -19.36
N ALA A 42 3.85 18.71 -18.98
CA ALA A 42 4.46 18.40 -17.69
C ALA A 42 3.62 18.92 -16.50
N VAL A 43 2.94 20.07 -16.64
CA VAL A 43 2.08 20.61 -15.59
C VAL A 43 0.85 19.72 -15.38
N GLU A 44 0.26 19.26 -16.46
CA GLU A 44 -0.89 18.33 -16.41
C GLU A 44 -0.46 16.96 -15.86
N VAL A 45 0.71 16.45 -16.25
CA VAL A 45 1.26 15.19 -15.72
C VAL A 45 1.45 15.29 -14.21
N LEU A 46 2.10 16.34 -13.72
CA LEU A 46 2.30 16.59 -12.29
C LEU A 46 0.96 16.67 -11.54
N ARG A 47 -0.03 17.36 -12.12
CA ARG A 47 -1.37 17.48 -11.54
C ARG A 47 -2.04 16.12 -11.41
N ARG A 48 -1.98 15.28 -12.46
CA ARG A 48 -2.56 13.93 -12.47
C ARG A 48 -1.86 13.03 -11.46
N GLN A 49 -0.54 13.03 -11.42
CA GLN A 49 0.24 12.25 -10.46
C GLN A 49 -0.13 12.63 -9.02
N ARG A 50 -0.19 13.93 -8.70
CA ARG A 50 -0.55 14.40 -7.38
C ARG A 50 -1.96 14.00 -6.97
N ARG A 51 -2.92 14.05 -7.89
CA ARG A 51 -4.29 13.59 -7.64
C ARG A 51 -4.36 12.10 -7.35
N THR A 52 -3.59 11.27 -8.07
CA THR A 52 -3.49 9.83 -7.81
C THR A 52 -2.87 9.54 -6.44
N THR A 53 -1.81 10.27 -6.06
CA THR A 53 -1.17 10.16 -4.74
C THR A 53 -2.12 10.56 -3.61
N ASP A 54 -2.84 11.67 -3.77
CA ASP A 54 -3.81 12.13 -2.79
C ASP A 54 -4.99 11.15 -2.65
N ALA A 55 -5.49 10.60 -3.77
CA ALA A 55 -6.52 9.56 -3.76
C ALA A 55 -6.02 8.30 -3.04
N ARG A 56 -4.77 7.87 -3.30
CA ARG A 56 -4.15 6.74 -2.63
C ARG A 56 -4.02 6.96 -1.12
N ARG A 57 -3.58 8.13 -0.71
CA ARG A 57 -3.48 8.49 0.72
C ARG A 57 -4.83 8.44 1.42
N LEU A 58 -5.89 8.90 0.75
CA LEU A 58 -7.26 8.80 1.25
C LEU A 58 -7.72 7.33 1.31
N LEU A 59 -7.43 6.55 0.28
CA LEU A 59 -7.76 5.13 0.23
C LEU A 59 -7.10 4.32 1.35
N GLU A 60 -5.82 4.57 1.62
CA GLU A 60 -5.05 3.93 2.71
C GLU A 60 -5.56 4.32 4.11
N THR A 61 -6.04 5.54 4.29
CA THR A 61 -6.45 6.05 5.61
C THR A 61 -7.93 5.85 5.93
N LYS A 62 -8.80 5.89 4.93
CA LYS A 62 -10.26 5.88 5.09
C LYS A 62 -10.97 4.77 4.31
N GLY A 63 -10.25 4.04 3.45
CA GLY A 63 -10.83 3.10 2.49
C GLY A 63 -11.51 3.77 1.30
N MET A 64 -12.14 2.97 0.45
CA MET A 64 -12.84 3.43 -0.75
C MET A 64 -14.07 4.27 -0.37
N PRO A 65 -14.30 5.44 -1.02
CA PRO A 65 -15.53 6.20 -0.84
C PRO A 65 -16.76 5.37 -1.22
N PRO A 66 -17.90 5.55 -0.56
CA PRO A 66 -19.12 4.80 -0.84
C PRO A 66 -19.80 5.32 -2.11
N PHE A 67 -19.21 5.06 -3.28
CA PHE A 67 -19.77 5.49 -4.56
C PHE A 67 -21.16 4.90 -4.83
N GLY A 68 -21.44 3.69 -4.35
CA GLY A 68 -22.71 3.03 -4.60
C GLY A 68 -22.96 2.80 -6.09
N THR A 69 -24.21 3.02 -6.52
CA THR A 69 -24.60 2.89 -7.93
C THR A 69 -24.63 4.28 -8.56
N VAL A 70 -23.60 4.64 -9.31
CA VAL A 70 -23.52 5.87 -10.10
C VAL A 70 -23.87 5.57 -11.54
N ILE A 71 -25.05 6.02 -11.97
CA ILE A 71 -25.58 5.84 -13.32
C ILE A 71 -25.63 7.22 -14.00
N ASP A 72 -25.41 7.24 -15.31
CA ASP A 72 -25.58 8.46 -16.10
C ASP A 72 -27.07 8.79 -16.24
N VAL A 73 -27.45 9.92 -15.70
CA VAL A 73 -28.82 10.43 -15.74
C VAL A 73 -29.00 11.59 -16.74
N SER A 74 -27.98 11.88 -17.56
CA SER A 74 -27.96 13.02 -18.46
C SER A 74 -29.12 12.98 -19.45
N ASP A 75 -29.37 11.85 -20.08
CA ASP A 75 -30.48 11.66 -21.06
C ASP A 75 -31.84 11.81 -20.37
N ALA A 76 -32.00 11.28 -19.16
CA ALA A 76 -33.24 11.43 -18.40
C ALA A 76 -33.49 12.91 -18.03
N CYS A 77 -32.45 13.61 -17.58
CA CYS A 77 -32.51 15.04 -17.28
C CYS A 77 -32.84 15.86 -18.51
N GLU A 78 -32.25 15.59 -19.68
CA GLU A 78 -32.59 16.29 -20.94
C GLU A 78 -34.02 16.07 -21.35
N ARG A 79 -34.57 14.87 -21.22
CA ARG A 79 -35.98 14.59 -21.52
C ARG A 79 -36.90 15.28 -20.55
N ALA A 80 -36.59 15.29 -19.26
CA ALA A 80 -37.36 16.04 -18.25
C ALA A 80 -37.39 17.54 -18.54
N VAL A 81 -36.25 18.15 -18.93
CA VAL A 81 -36.19 19.57 -19.33
C VAL A 81 -37.08 19.84 -20.56
N LYS A 82 -37.23 18.88 -21.48
CA LYS A 82 -38.13 18.96 -22.62
C LYS A 82 -39.61 18.68 -22.26
N GLY A 83 -39.92 18.45 -20.98
CA GLY A 83 -41.29 18.24 -20.48
C GLY A 83 -41.76 16.76 -20.55
N ALA A 84 -40.89 15.80 -20.83
CA ALA A 84 -41.24 14.39 -20.80
C ALA A 84 -41.41 13.86 -19.35
N VAL A 85 -42.38 12.96 -19.18
CA VAL A 85 -42.52 12.21 -17.90
C VAL A 85 -41.51 11.07 -17.86
N LEU A 86 -40.74 11.03 -16.78
CA LEU A 86 -39.74 9.98 -16.54
C LEU A 86 -40.38 8.72 -15.98
N SER A 87 -39.80 7.58 -16.25
CA SER A 87 -40.18 6.29 -15.64
C SER A 87 -39.73 6.19 -14.19
N MET A 88 -40.33 5.29 -13.41
CA MET A 88 -39.94 5.01 -12.02
C MET A 88 -38.47 4.65 -11.91
N ARG A 89 -37.94 3.85 -12.84
CA ARG A 89 -36.53 3.45 -12.92
C ARG A 89 -35.61 4.66 -13.03
N GLU A 90 -35.89 5.58 -13.96
CA GLU A 90 -35.05 6.77 -14.16
C GLU A 90 -35.07 7.72 -12.96
N ILE A 91 -36.23 7.85 -12.31
CA ILE A 91 -36.35 8.64 -11.08
C ILE A 91 -35.56 7.98 -9.93
N LEU A 92 -35.62 6.65 -9.80
CA LEU A 92 -34.80 5.91 -8.84
C LEU A 92 -33.30 6.08 -9.10
N ASP A 93 -32.87 6.09 -10.35
CA ASP A 93 -31.45 6.29 -10.70
C ASP A 93 -30.97 7.69 -10.32
N VAL A 94 -31.84 8.72 -10.47
CA VAL A 94 -31.58 10.06 -9.93
C VAL A 94 -31.47 10.03 -8.40
N GLY A 95 -32.36 9.31 -7.70
CA GLY A 95 -32.28 9.16 -6.24
C GLY A 95 -30.97 8.45 -5.79
N ARG A 96 -30.54 7.43 -6.52
CA ARG A 96 -29.26 6.73 -6.28
C ARG A 96 -28.08 7.65 -6.47
N LEU A 97 -28.06 8.46 -7.54
CA LEU A 97 -27.02 9.44 -7.80
C LEU A 97 -26.91 10.49 -6.69
N LEU A 98 -28.06 11.05 -6.24
CA LEU A 98 -28.09 12.03 -5.14
C LEU A 98 -27.57 11.43 -3.82
N ARG A 99 -27.95 10.19 -3.53
CA ARG A 99 -27.45 9.46 -2.35
C ARG A 99 -25.95 9.29 -2.41
N SER A 100 -25.41 8.86 -3.56
CA SER A 100 -23.97 8.70 -3.76
C SER A 100 -23.24 10.04 -3.60
N ALA A 101 -23.76 11.13 -4.16
CA ALA A 101 -23.18 12.47 -4.03
C ALA A 101 -23.12 12.94 -2.58
N ARG A 102 -24.20 12.71 -1.81
CA ARG A 102 -24.23 13.02 -0.38
C ARG A 102 -23.24 12.17 0.41
N GLN A 103 -23.25 10.85 0.23
CA GLN A 103 -22.38 9.91 0.97
C GLN A 103 -20.91 10.15 0.70
N VAL A 104 -20.53 10.41 -0.55
CA VAL A 104 -19.15 10.74 -0.94
C VAL A 104 -18.75 12.13 -0.38
N GLY A 105 -19.69 13.10 -0.35
CA GLY A 105 -19.48 14.39 0.29
C GLY A 105 -19.30 14.28 1.82
N GLU A 106 -20.02 13.37 2.49
CA GLU A 106 -19.88 13.08 3.92
C GLU A 106 -18.54 12.36 4.20
N TYR A 107 -18.14 11.42 3.35
CA TYR A 107 -16.83 10.77 3.42
C TYR A 107 -15.67 11.81 3.38
N ALA A 108 -15.76 12.81 2.52
CA ALA A 108 -14.76 13.87 2.42
C ALA A 108 -14.59 14.65 3.74
N LYS A 109 -15.69 14.92 4.44
CA LYS A 109 -15.73 15.73 5.67
C LYS A 109 -15.37 14.94 6.95
N ALA A 110 -15.53 13.62 6.94
CA ALA A 110 -15.32 12.78 8.13
C ALA A 110 -13.83 12.63 8.47
N ASN A 111 -13.46 12.84 9.77
CA ASN A 111 -12.15 12.50 10.37
C ASN A 111 -10.94 12.77 9.49
N ARG A 112 -10.77 14.00 9.02
CA ARG A 112 -9.70 14.37 8.13
C ARG A 112 -8.70 15.30 8.79
N THR A 113 -7.42 14.94 8.73
CA THR A 113 -6.31 15.69 9.33
C THR A 113 -5.40 16.39 8.30
N PHE A 114 -5.68 16.22 6.99
CA PHE A 114 -4.87 16.79 5.91
C PHE A 114 -5.73 17.21 4.72
N GLU A 115 -5.28 18.21 3.98
CA GLU A 115 -5.88 18.68 2.74
C GLU A 115 -5.33 17.91 1.53
N THR A 116 -6.14 17.80 0.48
CA THR A 116 -5.78 17.12 -0.77
C THR A 116 -6.23 17.93 -1.98
N THR A 117 -5.63 17.67 -3.14
CA THR A 117 -6.06 18.24 -4.42
C THR A 117 -7.47 17.82 -4.85
N LEU A 118 -8.02 16.76 -4.20
CA LEU A 118 -9.37 16.27 -4.48
C LEU A 118 -10.45 17.10 -3.78
N ASP A 119 -10.09 17.97 -2.84
CA ASP A 119 -11.05 18.77 -2.06
C ASP A 119 -11.89 19.69 -2.92
N GLU A 120 -11.30 20.20 -3.97
CA GLU A 120 -12.01 21.01 -4.95
C GLU A 120 -13.12 20.20 -5.63
N ILE A 121 -12.87 18.93 -5.98
CA ILE A 121 -13.87 18.07 -6.64
C ILE A 121 -14.94 17.64 -5.63
N PHE A 122 -14.55 17.25 -4.42
CA PHE A 122 -15.49 16.94 -3.35
C PHE A 122 -16.40 18.14 -3.02
N GLY A 123 -15.85 19.36 -3.03
CA GLY A 123 -16.59 20.60 -2.78
C GLY A 123 -17.62 20.94 -3.86
N ARG A 124 -17.49 20.39 -5.06
CA ARG A 124 -18.43 20.56 -6.17
C ARG A 124 -19.63 19.63 -6.11
N LEU A 125 -19.65 18.67 -5.19
CA LEU A 125 -20.78 17.76 -5.01
C LEU A 125 -21.94 18.48 -4.33
N LEU A 126 -23.09 18.53 -4.97
CA LEU A 126 -24.29 19.21 -4.52
C LEU A 126 -25.31 18.21 -3.96
N SER A 127 -25.61 18.29 -2.67
CA SER A 127 -26.62 17.45 -2.05
C SER A 127 -28.01 18.08 -2.18
N ASN A 128 -29.01 17.30 -2.63
CA ASN A 128 -30.41 17.66 -2.59
C ASN A 128 -31.18 16.62 -1.78
N ARG A 129 -31.11 16.75 -0.44
CA ARG A 129 -31.77 15.81 0.48
C ARG A 129 -33.28 15.76 0.30
N HIS A 130 -33.91 16.88 0.00
CA HIS A 130 -35.36 16.91 -0.18
C HIS A 130 -35.79 15.99 -1.33
N LEU A 131 -35.15 16.11 -2.49
CA LEU A 131 -35.47 15.29 -3.66
C LEU A 131 -35.06 13.82 -3.40
N GLU A 132 -33.88 13.56 -2.81
CA GLU A 132 -33.42 12.21 -2.46
C GLU A 132 -34.43 11.49 -1.56
N ASP A 133 -34.82 12.12 -0.44
CA ASP A 133 -35.76 11.57 0.53
C ASP A 133 -37.15 11.37 -0.05
N SER A 134 -37.62 12.33 -0.88
CA SER A 134 -38.93 12.25 -1.53
C SER A 134 -38.98 11.07 -2.50
N ILE A 135 -37.97 10.89 -3.34
CA ILE A 135 -37.88 9.75 -4.27
C ILE A 135 -37.83 8.43 -3.48
N SER A 136 -36.97 8.37 -2.44
CA SER A 136 -36.75 7.14 -1.66
C SER A 136 -38.00 6.68 -0.90
N ARG A 137 -38.85 7.61 -0.46
CA ARG A 137 -40.14 7.30 0.22
C ARG A 137 -41.23 6.92 -0.77
N SER A 138 -41.24 7.54 -1.96
CA SER A 138 -42.34 7.41 -2.89
C SER A 138 -42.17 6.24 -3.86
N ILE A 139 -40.95 5.90 -4.27
CA ILE A 139 -40.68 4.85 -5.26
C ILE A 139 -39.91 3.71 -4.61
N ILE A 140 -40.55 2.53 -4.49
CA ILE A 140 -40.00 1.35 -3.83
C ILE A 140 -39.13 0.54 -4.80
N SER A 141 -39.58 0.35 -6.02
CA SER A 141 -38.92 -0.42 -7.07
C SER A 141 -39.21 0.18 -8.47
N GLU A 142 -38.64 -0.42 -9.49
CA GLU A 142 -38.84 -0.01 -10.87
C GLU A 142 -40.31 -0.07 -11.34
N ASP A 143 -41.14 -0.88 -10.66
CA ASP A 143 -42.55 -1.15 -10.99
C ASP A 143 -43.52 -0.74 -9.89
N MET A 144 -43.02 -0.21 -8.75
CA MET A 144 -43.89 -0.02 -7.57
C MET A 144 -43.68 1.33 -6.91
N ILE A 145 -44.74 2.12 -6.84
CA ILE A 145 -44.87 3.34 -6.04
C ILE A 145 -45.48 2.99 -4.68
N ALA A 146 -44.98 3.60 -3.61
CA ALA A 146 -45.50 3.44 -2.27
C ALA A 146 -46.92 4.02 -2.13
N ASP A 147 -47.73 3.43 -1.27
CA ASP A 147 -49.07 4.01 -0.92
C ASP A 147 -48.91 5.43 -0.37
N GLU A 148 -47.81 5.69 0.35
CA GLU A 148 -47.51 6.95 1.04
C GLU A 148 -46.98 8.04 0.06
N ALA A 149 -46.78 7.74 -1.22
CA ALA A 149 -46.30 8.71 -2.22
C ALA A 149 -47.28 9.89 -2.36
N SER A 150 -48.59 9.65 -2.20
CA SER A 150 -49.58 10.71 -2.04
C SER A 150 -50.77 10.22 -1.18
N ARG A 151 -51.46 11.16 -0.55
CA ARG A 151 -52.68 10.85 0.21
C ARG A 151 -53.77 10.27 -0.72
N GLU A 152 -53.87 10.80 -1.91
CA GLU A 152 -54.84 10.37 -2.89
C GLU A 152 -54.60 8.93 -3.35
N LEU A 153 -53.35 8.56 -3.64
CA LEU A 153 -53.00 7.19 -4.00
C LEU A 153 -53.31 6.20 -2.87
N ALA A 154 -53.03 6.58 -1.62
CA ALA A 154 -53.32 5.75 -0.45
C ALA A 154 -54.85 5.51 -0.29
N GLU A 155 -55.65 6.54 -0.55
CA GLU A 155 -57.08 6.43 -0.48
C GLU A 155 -57.68 5.59 -1.62
N ILE A 156 -57.17 5.78 -2.85
CA ILE A 156 -57.59 4.96 -4.02
C ILE A 156 -57.24 3.47 -3.75
N ARG A 157 -56.05 3.17 -3.33
CA ARG A 157 -55.63 1.79 -3.06
C ARG A 157 -56.38 1.15 -1.88
N ARG A 158 -56.75 1.94 -0.87
CA ARG A 158 -57.62 1.47 0.19
C ARG A 158 -59.01 1.07 -0.38
N LYS A 159 -59.61 1.94 -1.19
CA LYS A 159 -60.90 1.65 -1.85
C LYS A 159 -60.81 0.44 -2.77
N ILE A 160 -59.72 0.27 -3.51
CA ILE A 160 -59.49 -0.90 -4.33
C ILE A 160 -59.47 -2.17 -3.48
N ARG A 161 -58.79 -2.17 -2.33
CA ARG A 161 -58.76 -3.33 -1.39
C ARG A 161 -60.16 -3.62 -0.81
N GLU A 162 -60.88 -2.58 -0.42
CA GLU A 162 -62.24 -2.72 0.13
C GLU A 162 -63.21 -3.28 -0.92
N SER A 163 -63.13 -2.73 -2.19
CA SER A 163 -63.96 -3.23 -3.28
C SER A 163 -63.65 -4.66 -3.68
N ASN A 164 -62.33 -5.03 -3.74
CA ASN A 164 -61.90 -6.40 -4.01
C ASN A 164 -62.43 -7.37 -2.95
N ASN A 165 -62.36 -7.02 -1.65
CA ASN A 165 -62.86 -7.85 -0.58
C ASN A 165 -64.38 -8.04 -0.66
N ARG A 166 -65.11 -6.97 -0.91
CA ARG A 166 -66.58 -6.99 -1.11
C ARG A 166 -66.95 -7.91 -2.27
N ILE A 167 -66.28 -7.81 -3.39
CA ILE A 167 -66.52 -8.70 -4.56
C ILE A 167 -66.25 -10.16 -4.19
N LYS A 168 -65.11 -10.44 -3.53
CA LYS A 168 -64.73 -11.81 -3.15
C LYS A 168 -65.74 -12.42 -2.19
N GLU A 169 -66.15 -11.66 -1.19
CA GLU A 169 -67.18 -12.12 -0.21
C GLU A 169 -68.50 -12.39 -0.92
N THR A 170 -68.93 -11.53 -1.80
CA THR A 170 -70.15 -11.69 -2.58
C THR A 170 -70.03 -12.95 -3.47
N LEU A 171 -68.96 -13.12 -4.19
CA LEU A 171 -68.77 -14.31 -5.06
C LEU A 171 -68.59 -15.59 -4.25
N GLN A 172 -68.05 -15.53 -3.06
CA GLN A 172 -67.94 -16.70 -2.18
C GLN A 172 -69.31 -17.28 -1.85
N HIS A 173 -70.30 -16.42 -1.67
CA HIS A 173 -71.71 -16.86 -1.50
C HIS A 173 -72.21 -17.68 -2.71
N TYR A 174 -71.80 -17.31 -3.93
CA TYR A 174 -72.18 -18.05 -5.11
C TYR A 174 -71.46 -19.43 -5.20
N ILE A 175 -70.23 -19.47 -4.82
CA ILE A 175 -69.41 -20.70 -4.85
C ILE A 175 -69.84 -21.72 -3.79
N SER A 176 -70.18 -21.27 -2.57
CA SER A 176 -70.51 -22.12 -1.44
C SER A 176 -72.00 -22.36 -1.24
N GLY A 177 -72.86 -21.56 -1.97
CA GLY A 177 -74.33 -21.64 -1.87
C GLY A 177 -75.02 -22.55 -2.85
N SER A 178 -76.31 -22.31 -3.07
CA SER A 178 -77.16 -23.08 -3.98
C SER A 178 -76.72 -23.15 -5.46
N TYR A 179 -75.91 -22.18 -5.86
CA TYR A 179 -75.36 -22.06 -7.20
C TYR A 179 -74.13 -22.97 -7.47
N SER A 180 -73.56 -23.61 -6.44
CA SER A 180 -72.42 -24.50 -6.62
C SER A 180 -72.67 -25.64 -7.60
N LYS A 181 -73.88 -26.12 -7.76
CA LYS A 181 -74.24 -27.19 -8.71
C LYS A 181 -74.13 -26.81 -10.18
N ILE A 182 -74.32 -25.54 -10.49
CA ILE A 182 -74.28 -24.99 -11.90
C ILE A 182 -72.87 -24.52 -12.28
N LEU A 183 -71.97 -24.44 -11.29
CA LEU A 183 -70.60 -24.08 -11.56
C LEU A 183 -69.79 -25.23 -12.15
N GLN A 184 -68.86 -24.97 -13.08
CA GLN A 184 -67.89 -25.93 -13.58
C GLN A 184 -66.87 -26.26 -12.53
N ASP A 185 -66.35 -25.21 -11.88
CA ASP A 185 -65.40 -25.25 -10.75
C ASP A 185 -65.82 -24.24 -9.70
N ASN A 186 -65.64 -24.59 -8.41
CA ASN A 186 -65.95 -23.69 -7.28
C ASN A 186 -64.86 -22.71 -6.99
N ILE A 187 -64.46 -21.88 -8.00
CA ILE A 187 -63.41 -20.86 -7.93
C ILE A 187 -63.88 -19.49 -8.41
N VAL A 188 -63.27 -18.46 -7.89
CA VAL A 188 -63.33 -17.10 -8.45
C VAL A 188 -62.14 -16.91 -9.34
N THR A 189 -62.33 -16.40 -10.55
CA THR A 189 -61.26 -16.10 -11.51
C THR A 189 -61.44 -14.69 -12.07
N MET A 190 -60.40 -14.20 -12.74
CA MET A 190 -60.47 -12.93 -13.47
C MET A 190 -60.49 -13.16 -14.97
N ARG A 191 -61.34 -12.40 -15.68
CA ARG A 191 -61.36 -12.34 -17.16
C ARG A 191 -61.57 -10.88 -17.57
N ASN A 192 -60.70 -10.40 -18.46
CA ASN A 192 -60.74 -9.01 -18.92
C ASN A 192 -60.75 -7.95 -17.78
N GLY A 193 -60.02 -8.24 -16.68
CA GLY A 193 -59.92 -7.35 -15.51
C GLY A 193 -61.17 -7.34 -14.62
N ARG A 194 -62.05 -8.34 -14.75
CA ARG A 194 -63.27 -8.51 -13.95
C ARG A 194 -63.29 -9.83 -13.18
N TYR A 195 -63.79 -9.82 -11.99
CA TYR A 195 -64.00 -11.04 -11.24
C TYR A 195 -65.24 -11.77 -11.76
N VAL A 196 -65.07 -13.01 -12.13
CA VAL A 196 -66.09 -13.86 -12.75
C VAL A 196 -66.09 -15.26 -12.12
N ILE A 197 -67.15 -16.02 -12.27
CA ILE A 197 -67.24 -17.42 -11.88
C ILE A 197 -67.45 -18.33 -13.10
N PRO A 198 -66.82 -19.53 -13.15
CA PRO A 198 -66.98 -20.46 -14.27
C PRO A 198 -68.33 -21.26 -14.15
N VAL A 199 -69.23 -21.07 -15.04
CA VAL A 199 -70.55 -21.69 -15.12
C VAL A 199 -70.56 -22.70 -16.27
N LYS A 200 -71.23 -23.84 -16.08
CA LYS A 200 -71.45 -24.84 -17.13
C LYS A 200 -72.29 -24.22 -18.26
N ALA A 201 -71.89 -24.42 -19.51
CA ALA A 201 -72.54 -23.80 -20.65
C ALA A 201 -74.04 -24.15 -20.75
N GLU A 202 -74.45 -25.33 -20.33
CA GLU A 202 -75.85 -25.81 -20.26
C GLU A 202 -76.68 -25.04 -19.24
N CYS A 203 -76.06 -24.49 -18.18
CA CYS A 203 -76.70 -23.71 -17.11
C CYS A 203 -76.63 -22.20 -17.35
N LYS A 204 -76.40 -21.74 -18.54
CA LYS A 204 -76.28 -20.31 -18.90
C LYS A 204 -77.40 -19.42 -18.40
N ASN A 205 -78.65 -19.93 -18.39
CA ASN A 205 -79.84 -19.16 -18.02
C ASN A 205 -80.17 -19.21 -16.51
N ASP A 206 -79.46 -20.06 -15.76
CA ASP A 206 -79.75 -20.29 -14.34
C ASP A 206 -79.09 -19.20 -13.47
N LEU A 207 -78.09 -18.45 -14.01
CA LEU A 207 -77.43 -17.36 -13.32
C LEU A 207 -77.59 -16.05 -14.10
N LYS A 208 -78.21 -15.06 -13.44
CA LYS A 208 -78.32 -13.72 -14.02
C LYS A 208 -76.98 -12.99 -13.91
N GLY A 209 -76.35 -12.75 -15.10
CA GLY A 209 -75.02 -12.07 -15.12
C GLY A 209 -74.55 -11.76 -16.54
N LEU A 210 -73.41 -11.12 -16.68
CA LEU A 210 -72.78 -10.81 -17.96
C LEU A 210 -71.72 -11.85 -18.27
N ILE A 211 -71.73 -12.33 -19.49
CA ILE A 211 -70.71 -13.31 -19.99
C ILE A 211 -69.58 -12.54 -20.54
N HIS A 212 -68.38 -12.75 -20.01
CA HIS A 212 -67.14 -12.07 -20.40
C HIS A 212 -66.22 -12.94 -21.26
N ASP A 213 -66.30 -14.27 -21.10
CA ASP A 213 -65.46 -15.20 -21.85
C ASP A 213 -66.08 -16.58 -21.90
N THR A 214 -65.60 -17.40 -22.85
CA THR A 214 -66.02 -18.80 -23.00
C THR A 214 -64.76 -19.65 -23.17
N SER A 215 -64.69 -20.81 -22.52
CA SER A 215 -63.56 -21.73 -22.66
C SER A 215 -63.40 -22.19 -24.11
N SER A 216 -62.19 -22.55 -24.52
CA SER A 216 -61.87 -23.01 -25.89
C SER A 216 -62.69 -24.24 -26.30
N SER A 217 -63.13 -25.08 -25.36
CA SER A 217 -64.01 -26.22 -25.60
C SER A 217 -65.48 -25.86 -25.67
N GLY A 218 -65.86 -24.61 -25.35
CA GLY A 218 -67.28 -24.19 -25.28
C GLY A 218 -68.06 -24.72 -24.08
N ALA A 219 -67.46 -25.57 -23.22
CA ALA A 219 -68.14 -26.23 -22.09
C ALA A 219 -68.34 -25.34 -20.86
N THR A 220 -67.54 -24.26 -20.74
CA THR A 220 -67.55 -23.34 -19.59
C THR A 220 -67.70 -21.90 -20.07
N ILE A 221 -68.63 -21.18 -19.48
CA ILE A 221 -68.77 -19.72 -19.65
C ILE A 221 -68.34 -19.03 -18.39
N PHE A 222 -67.64 -17.90 -18.53
CA PHE A 222 -67.19 -17.05 -17.44
C PHE A 222 -68.18 -15.92 -17.23
N VAL A 223 -68.98 -16.02 -16.13
CA VAL A 223 -70.10 -15.13 -15.87
C VAL A 223 -69.77 -14.19 -14.75
N GLU A 224 -69.99 -12.88 -14.95
CA GLU A 224 -70.00 -11.87 -13.90
C GLU A 224 -71.43 -11.81 -13.37
N PRO A 225 -71.70 -12.22 -12.12
CA PRO A 225 -73.06 -12.12 -11.54
C PRO A 225 -73.48 -10.66 -11.44
N MET A 226 -74.76 -10.38 -11.66
CA MET A 226 -75.31 -9.00 -11.54
C MET A 226 -74.98 -8.32 -10.21
N ALA A 227 -74.90 -9.11 -9.11
CA ALA A 227 -74.60 -8.59 -7.81
C ALA A 227 -73.19 -7.98 -7.62
N VAL A 228 -72.28 -8.26 -8.54
CA VAL A 228 -70.89 -7.72 -8.51
C VAL A 228 -70.55 -6.82 -9.69
N VAL A 229 -71.47 -6.59 -10.63
CA VAL A 229 -71.26 -5.75 -11.80
C VAL A 229 -70.85 -4.32 -11.44
N ASP A 230 -71.56 -3.69 -10.50
CA ASP A 230 -71.31 -2.31 -10.08
C ASP A 230 -69.97 -2.26 -9.33
N ALA A 231 -69.64 -3.22 -8.51
CA ALA A 231 -68.35 -3.28 -7.79
C ALA A 231 -67.15 -3.52 -8.73
N ASN A 232 -67.34 -4.38 -9.80
CA ASN A 232 -66.31 -4.54 -10.81
C ASN A 232 -66.12 -3.26 -11.68
N ASN A 233 -67.22 -2.52 -11.95
CA ASN A 233 -67.16 -1.24 -12.62
C ASN A 233 -66.45 -0.17 -11.78
N GLU A 234 -66.78 -0.13 -10.46
CA GLU A 234 -66.09 0.73 -9.49
C GLU A 234 -64.61 0.42 -9.43
N LEU A 235 -64.25 -0.88 -9.36
CA LEU A 235 -62.86 -1.33 -9.29
C LEU A 235 -62.08 -0.87 -10.52
N ARG A 236 -62.70 -1.01 -11.76
CA ARG A 236 -62.07 -0.54 -13.00
C ARG A 236 -61.84 0.98 -12.99
N MET A 237 -62.82 1.74 -12.53
CA MET A 237 -62.69 3.21 -12.39
C MET A 237 -61.61 3.59 -11.39
N LEU A 238 -61.46 2.82 -10.28
CA LEU A 238 -60.43 3.05 -9.27
C LEU A 238 -59.04 2.76 -9.82
N HIS A 239 -58.85 1.69 -10.63
CA HIS A 239 -57.60 1.43 -11.31
C HIS A 239 -57.19 2.53 -12.29
N SER A 240 -58.17 3.02 -13.09
CA SER A 240 -57.90 4.13 -13.97
C SER A 240 -57.50 5.41 -13.18
N LYS A 241 -58.11 5.65 -12.02
CA LYS A 241 -57.71 6.75 -11.15
C LYS A 241 -56.33 6.51 -10.57
N GLU A 242 -56.00 5.29 -10.19
CA GLU A 242 -54.68 4.90 -9.71
C GLU A 242 -53.60 5.23 -10.75
N GLU A 243 -53.84 4.83 -12.04
CA GLU A 243 -52.90 5.09 -13.15
C GLU A 243 -52.68 6.60 -13.33
N HIS A 244 -53.76 7.40 -13.37
CA HIS A 244 -53.67 8.84 -13.52
C HIS A 244 -52.92 9.52 -12.33
N GLU A 245 -53.14 9.03 -11.10
CA GLU A 245 -52.45 9.57 -9.95
C GLU A 245 -50.97 9.21 -9.96
N ILE A 246 -50.62 8.00 -10.41
CA ILE A 246 -49.25 7.58 -10.63
C ILE A 246 -48.55 8.48 -11.66
N GLU A 247 -49.22 8.73 -12.81
CA GLU A 247 -48.70 9.66 -13.83
C GLU A 247 -48.50 11.05 -13.28
N ARG A 248 -49.41 11.55 -12.44
CA ARG A 248 -49.29 12.86 -11.80
C ARG A 248 -48.07 12.92 -10.87
N ILE A 249 -47.83 11.86 -10.09
CA ILE A 249 -46.70 11.76 -9.20
C ILE A 249 -45.40 11.74 -10.01
N LEU A 250 -45.32 10.93 -11.06
CA LEU A 250 -44.15 10.85 -11.94
C LEU A 250 -43.87 12.17 -12.64
N TYR A 251 -44.94 12.89 -13.09
CA TYR A 251 -44.81 14.23 -13.67
C TYR A 251 -44.24 15.23 -12.67
N ALA A 252 -44.69 15.22 -11.41
CA ALA A 252 -44.15 16.09 -10.37
C ALA A 252 -42.66 15.84 -10.14
N PHE A 253 -42.23 14.58 -10.00
CA PHE A 253 -40.81 14.23 -9.89
C PHE A 253 -40.02 14.65 -11.14
N SER A 254 -40.58 14.47 -12.34
CA SER A 254 -39.92 14.88 -13.58
C SER A 254 -39.71 16.38 -13.64
N SER A 255 -40.65 17.17 -13.12
CA SER A 255 -40.54 18.63 -13.02
C SER A 255 -39.44 19.03 -12.01
N ASP A 256 -39.38 18.39 -10.82
CA ASP A 256 -38.33 18.64 -9.81
C ASP A 256 -36.92 18.24 -10.33
N ILE A 257 -36.83 17.14 -11.07
CA ILE A 257 -35.61 16.68 -11.74
C ILE A 257 -35.17 17.65 -12.81
N SER A 258 -36.14 18.19 -13.62
CA SER A 258 -35.89 19.23 -14.62
C SER A 258 -35.25 20.47 -13.99
N ALA A 259 -35.82 20.95 -12.88
CA ALA A 259 -35.27 22.09 -12.14
C ALA A 259 -33.86 21.85 -11.57
N ALA A 260 -33.53 20.59 -11.22
CA ALA A 260 -32.24 20.17 -10.68
C ALA A 260 -31.24 19.62 -11.73
N SER A 261 -31.60 19.64 -13.01
CA SER A 261 -30.90 18.91 -14.08
C SER A 261 -29.41 19.24 -14.19
N GLU A 262 -29.04 20.52 -14.07
CA GLU A 262 -27.61 20.92 -14.16
C GLU A 262 -26.81 20.40 -12.95
N SER A 263 -27.36 20.50 -11.75
CA SER A 263 -26.71 20.00 -10.54
C SER A 263 -26.56 18.46 -10.56
N LEU A 264 -27.53 17.75 -11.10
CA LEU A 264 -27.49 16.29 -11.28
C LEU A 264 -26.40 15.89 -12.27
N ARG A 265 -26.30 16.58 -13.41
CA ARG A 265 -25.24 16.35 -14.39
C ARG A 265 -23.85 16.62 -13.81
N LEU A 266 -23.68 17.72 -13.10
CA LEU A 266 -22.41 18.04 -12.43
C LEU A 266 -22.04 17.00 -11.36
N ASN A 267 -23.02 16.54 -10.58
CA ASN A 267 -22.79 15.45 -9.62
C ASN A 267 -22.31 14.17 -10.29
N TYR A 268 -22.92 13.75 -11.40
CA TYR A 268 -22.48 12.59 -12.16
C TYR A 268 -21.04 12.73 -12.65
N LEU A 269 -20.68 13.87 -13.25
CA LEU A 269 -19.32 14.14 -13.74
C LEU A 269 -18.29 14.12 -12.59
N ASN A 270 -18.57 14.82 -11.49
CA ASN A 270 -17.65 14.89 -10.35
C ASN A 270 -17.51 13.54 -9.63
N LEU A 271 -18.62 12.77 -9.47
CA LEU A 271 -18.55 11.42 -8.91
C LEU A 271 -17.76 10.47 -9.80
N THR A 272 -17.93 10.56 -11.12
CA THR A 272 -17.20 9.75 -12.09
C THR A 272 -15.70 10.09 -12.09
N GLU A 273 -15.34 11.39 -12.03
CA GLU A 273 -13.94 11.83 -11.90
C GLU A 273 -13.32 11.33 -10.59
N LEU A 274 -14.01 11.48 -9.45
CA LEU A 274 -13.55 10.95 -8.17
C LEU A 274 -13.39 9.43 -8.22
N ALA A 275 -14.38 8.70 -8.72
CA ALA A 275 -14.32 7.26 -8.86
C ALA A 275 -13.14 6.82 -9.71
N PHE A 276 -12.84 7.52 -10.80
CA PHE A 276 -11.68 7.28 -11.65
C PHE A 276 -10.35 7.53 -10.90
N LEU A 277 -10.22 8.62 -10.15
CA LEU A 277 -9.01 8.90 -9.37
C LEU A 277 -8.77 7.84 -8.28
N PHE A 278 -9.83 7.39 -7.61
CA PHE A 278 -9.72 6.26 -6.66
C PHE A 278 -9.43 4.93 -7.37
N THR A 279 -9.84 4.76 -8.61
CA THR A 279 -9.46 3.61 -9.44
C THR A 279 -7.96 3.60 -9.72
N CYS A 280 -7.37 4.77 -10.07
CA CYS A 280 -5.92 4.91 -10.23
C CYS A 280 -5.17 4.59 -8.93
N ALA A 281 -5.70 5.03 -7.79
CA ALA A 281 -5.15 4.74 -6.47
C ALA A 281 -5.20 3.23 -6.14
N GLU A 282 -6.31 2.57 -6.41
CA GLU A 282 -6.49 1.13 -6.21
C GLU A 282 -5.51 0.32 -7.07
N LEU A 283 -5.38 0.67 -8.35
CA LEU A 283 -4.40 0.03 -9.24
C LEU A 283 -2.97 0.24 -8.71
N SER A 284 -2.64 1.45 -8.25
CA SER A 284 -1.35 1.76 -7.63
C SER A 284 -1.05 0.86 -6.42
N MET A 285 -2.04 0.62 -5.56
CA MET A 285 -1.91 -0.29 -4.41
C MET A 285 -1.71 -1.74 -4.83
N ARG A 286 -2.51 -2.24 -5.77
CA ARG A 286 -2.42 -3.61 -6.27
C ARG A 286 -1.07 -3.95 -6.88
N MET A 287 -0.49 -3.00 -7.63
CA MET A 287 0.84 -3.16 -8.24
C MET A 287 2.00 -2.91 -7.26
N GLY A 288 1.73 -2.41 -6.05
CA GLY A 288 2.78 -1.89 -5.16
C GLY A 288 3.60 -0.80 -5.85
N ALA A 289 2.90 0.08 -6.59
CA ALA A 289 3.49 1.16 -7.36
C ALA A 289 3.71 2.42 -6.50
N VAL A 290 4.54 3.33 -6.95
CA VAL A 290 4.83 4.60 -6.29
C VAL A 290 4.74 5.76 -7.29
N GLU A 291 4.50 6.97 -6.79
CA GLU A 291 4.61 8.19 -7.58
C GLU A 291 6.06 8.39 -8.03
N PRO A 292 6.36 8.40 -9.35
CA PRO A 292 7.69 8.74 -9.82
C PRO A 292 7.95 10.24 -9.68
N ARG A 293 9.19 10.61 -9.37
CA ARG A 293 9.59 12.01 -9.40
C ARG A 293 9.71 12.47 -10.86
N ILE A 294 8.99 13.49 -11.25
CA ILE A 294 9.13 14.08 -12.58
C ILE A 294 10.42 14.88 -12.63
N SER A 295 11.35 14.44 -13.48
CA SER A 295 12.62 15.13 -13.71
C SER A 295 12.42 16.33 -14.63
N GLY A 296 13.04 17.46 -14.30
CA GLY A 296 13.13 18.63 -15.19
C GLY A 296 14.20 18.47 -16.27
N ASP A 297 15.16 17.57 -16.03
CA ASP A 297 16.21 17.19 -16.97
C ASP A 297 15.77 15.96 -17.75
N GLN A 298 16.32 15.75 -18.94
CA GLN A 298 16.09 14.54 -19.73
C GLN A 298 16.76 13.30 -19.10
N THR A 299 16.20 12.83 -17.99
CA THR A 299 16.74 11.68 -17.28
C THR A 299 15.62 10.70 -16.88
N VAL A 300 15.95 9.42 -16.97
CA VAL A 300 15.14 8.31 -16.45
C VAL A 300 16.02 7.52 -15.48
N GLU A 301 15.64 7.44 -14.22
CA GLU A 301 16.28 6.61 -13.21
C GLU A 301 15.23 5.74 -12.52
N LEU A 302 15.17 4.49 -12.87
CA LEU A 302 14.21 3.52 -12.35
C LEU A 302 14.94 2.54 -11.42
N ARG A 303 14.51 2.48 -10.18
CA ARG A 303 15.08 1.59 -9.16
C ARG A 303 14.13 0.42 -8.93
N ARG A 304 14.64 -0.80 -9.14
CA ARG A 304 13.89 -2.05 -8.99
C ARG A 304 12.54 -2.03 -9.74
N ALA A 305 12.57 -1.54 -10.96
CA ALA A 305 11.42 -1.52 -11.86
C ALA A 305 10.89 -2.93 -12.12
N ARG A 306 9.59 -3.12 -12.01
CA ARG A 306 8.90 -4.40 -12.24
C ARG A 306 7.87 -4.22 -13.32
N HIS A 307 7.97 -4.99 -14.41
CA HIS A 307 6.98 -4.90 -15.49
C HIS A 307 5.59 -5.30 -14.98
N PRO A 308 4.57 -4.43 -15.07
CA PRO A 308 3.26 -4.63 -14.40
C PRO A 308 2.45 -5.80 -14.94
N LEU A 309 2.69 -6.22 -16.18
CA LEU A 309 1.98 -7.34 -16.84
C LEU A 309 2.63 -8.70 -16.56
N ILE A 310 3.76 -8.75 -15.85
CA ILE A 310 4.41 -10.00 -15.44
C ILE A 310 3.96 -10.33 -14.01
N ASP A 311 3.69 -11.61 -13.76
CA ASP A 311 3.32 -12.11 -12.43
C ASP A 311 4.28 -11.56 -11.35
N PRO A 312 3.78 -10.90 -10.29
CA PRO A 312 4.61 -10.33 -9.22
C PRO A 312 5.58 -11.32 -8.54
N LYS A 313 5.28 -12.63 -8.61
CA LYS A 313 6.14 -13.69 -8.05
C LYS A 313 7.28 -14.09 -8.99
N LYS A 314 7.15 -13.76 -10.28
CA LYS A 314 8.12 -14.15 -11.33
C LYS A 314 8.92 -12.97 -11.84
N VAL A 315 8.39 -11.75 -11.72
CA VAL A 315 9.07 -10.55 -12.20
C VAL A 315 10.35 -10.30 -11.43
N VAL A 316 11.44 -10.10 -12.17
CA VAL A 316 12.74 -9.73 -11.58
C VAL A 316 12.87 -8.21 -11.61
N PRO A 317 13.06 -7.56 -10.44
CA PRO A 317 13.23 -6.12 -10.37
C PRO A 317 14.52 -5.67 -11.04
N THR A 318 14.45 -4.68 -11.94
CA THR A 318 15.56 -4.20 -12.74
C THR A 318 15.86 -2.72 -12.47
N ASN A 319 17.16 -2.36 -12.36
CA ASN A 319 17.60 -0.97 -12.28
C ASN A 319 17.91 -0.46 -13.68
N ILE A 320 17.33 0.67 -14.08
CA ILE A 320 17.50 1.24 -15.41
C ILE A 320 17.82 2.73 -15.24
N ARG A 321 18.87 3.18 -15.91
CA ARG A 321 19.23 4.61 -15.96
C ARG A 321 19.55 4.98 -17.39
N ILE A 322 19.08 6.17 -17.82
CA ILE A 322 19.44 6.80 -19.09
C ILE A 322 19.21 8.31 -18.95
N GLY A 323 20.02 9.09 -19.65
CA GLY A 323 20.08 10.55 -19.53
C GLY A 323 21.14 11.01 -18.52
N GLY A 324 21.60 12.24 -18.63
CA GLY A 324 22.68 12.81 -17.82
C GLY A 324 24.05 12.45 -18.38
N GLU A 325 24.69 11.40 -17.85
CA GLU A 325 26.04 10.99 -18.30
C GLU A 325 26.04 10.37 -19.70
N TYR A 326 24.96 9.74 -20.10
CA TYR A 326 24.79 9.11 -21.42
C TYR A 326 23.34 9.23 -21.90
N ASP A 327 23.21 9.55 -23.18
CA ASP A 327 21.92 9.70 -23.88
C ASP A 327 21.45 8.39 -24.53
N THR A 328 22.38 7.44 -24.70
CA THR A 328 22.11 6.19 -25.41
C THR A 328 22.53 4.97 -24.59
N LEU A 329 21.62 3.99 -24.52
CA LEU A 329 21.86 2.70 -23.84
C LEU A 329 21.75 1.55 -24.84
N ILE A 330 22.86 0.83 -25.10
CA ILE A 330 22.91 -0.34 -25.97
C ILE A 330 22.85 -1.61 -25.11
N ILE A 331 21.75 -2.38 -25.24
CA ILE A 331 21.49 -3.56 -24.43
C ILE A 331 21.84 -4.81 -25.25
N THR A 332 22.77 -5.62 -24.73
CA THR A 332 23.26 -6.84 -25.37
C THR A 332 22.91 -8.09 -24.55
N GLY A 333 23.07 -9.26 -25.11
CA GLY A 333 22.78 -10.55 -24.45
C GLY A 333 21.81 -11.44 -25.24
N PRO A 334 21.46 -12.63 -24.74
CA PRO A 334 20.58 -13.55 -25.45
C PRO A 334 19.13 -13.01 -25.53
N ASN A 335 18.34 -13.42 -26.54
CA ASN A 335 16.96 -12.98 -26.75
C ASN A 335 16.07 -13.31 -25.54
N THR A 336 16.29 -14.46 -24.91
CA THR A 336 15.57 -14.90 -23.71
C THR A 336 15.95 -14.10 -22.45
N GLY A 337 16.99 -13.26 -22.50
CA GLY A 337 17.53 -12.53 -21.35
C GLY A 337 16.68 -11.37 -20.83
N GLY A 338 15.62 -10.96 -21.54
CA GLY A 338 14.72 -9.88 -21.13
C GLY A 338 15.03 -8.51 -21.73
N LYS A 339 15.83 -8.44 -22.82
CA LYS A 339 16.14 -7.18 -23.53
C LYS A 339 14.88 -6.42 -23.95
N THR A 340 13.99 -7.06 -24.69
CA THR A 340 12.71 -6.50 -25.13
C THR A 340 11.82 -6.08 -23.96
N VAL A 341 11.79 -6.87 -22.88
CA VAL A 341 11.03 -6.54 -21.68
C VAL A 341 11.59 -5.27 -21.02
N THR A 342 12.90 -5.09 -21.02
CA THR A 342 13.53 -3.86 -20.49
C THR A 342 13.11 -2.61 -21.29
N LEU A 343 13.17 -2.68 -22.63
CA LEU A 343 12.69 -1.60 -23.51
C LEU A 343 11.20 -1.29 -23.25
N LYS A 344 10.36 -2.33 -23.27
CA LYS A 344 8.92 -2.20 -23.00
C LYS A 344 8.66 -1.61 -21.63
N THR A 345 9.43 -1.97 -20.60
CA THR A 345 9.26 -1.43 -19.24
C THR A 345 9.47 0.07 -19.21
N VAL A 346 10.54 0.58 -19.83
CA VAL A 346 10.83 2.02 -19.85
C VAL A 346 9.76 2.78 -20.63
N GLY A 347 9.41 2.32 -21.83
CA GLY A 347 8.38 2.93 -22.66
C GLY A 347 7.01 2.93 -21.98
N LEU A 348 6.61 1.80 -21.40
CA LEU A 348 5.34 1.68 -20.67
C LEU A 348 5.31 2.58 -19.43
N PHE A 349 6.40 2.69 -18.69
CA PHE A 349 6.48 3.57 -17.51
C PHE A 349 6.41 5.04 -17.90
N ALA A 350 6.99 5.43 -19.03
CA ALA A 350 6.82 6.77 -19.58
C ALA A 350 5.33 7.07 -19.85
N LEU A 351 4.63 6.16 -20.55
CA LEU A 351 3.21 6.31 -20.84
C LEU A 351 2.35 6.32 -19.56
N MET A 352 2.59 5.40 -18.62
CA MET A 352 1.88 5.34 -17.34
C MET A 352 2.06 6.63 -16.54
N THR A 353 3.31 7.11 -16.42
CA THR A 353 3.62 8.35 -15.73
C THR A 353 2.89 9.54 -16.36
N GLN A 354 2.94 9.66 -17.67
CA GLN A 354 2.28 10.76 -18.41
C GLN A 354 0.76 10.67 -18.42
N ALA A 355 0.22 9.47 -18.16
CA ALA A 355 -1.21 9.28 -17.93
C ALA A 355 -1.66 9.61 -16.49
N GLY A 356 -0.72 9.86 -15.56
CA GLY A 356 -1.01 10.11 -14.15
C GLY A 356 -1.10 8.85 -13.30
N LEU A 357 -0.63 7.70 -13.81
CA LEU A 357 -0.56 6.44 -13.08
C LEU A 357 0.78 6.31 -12.36
N HIS A 358 0.76 5.73 -11.19
CA HIS A 358 1.97 5.32 -10.48
C HIS A 358 2.64 4.13 -11.17
N ILE A 359 3.95 3.99 -10.99
CA ILE A 359 4.74 2.92 -11.60
C ILE A 359 5.29 1.95 -10.55
N PRO A 360 5.34 0.64 -10.82
CA PRO A 360 5.83 -0.37 -9.87
C PRO A 360 7.36 -0.40 -9.79
N CYS A 361 7.91 0.56 -9.06
CA CYS A 361 9.34 0.73 -8.78
C CYS A 361 9.55 1.11 -7.31
N GLU A 362 10.81 1.38 -6.92
CA GLU A 362 11.09 1.91 -5.58
C GLU A 362 10.93 3.43 -5.53
N PRO A 363 10.68 3.96 -4.30
CA PRO A 363 10.75 5.39 -4.05
C PRO A 363 12.04 6.00 -4.58
N ASP A 364 12.04 7.29 -4.90
CA ASP A 364 13.14 8.04 -5.54
C ASP A 364 13.44 7.67 -7.00
N SER A 365 12.64 6.82 -7.63
CA SER A 365 12.68 6.67 -9.08
C SER A 365 12.19 7.94 -9.76
N SER A 366 12.86 8.35 -10.83
CA SER A 366 12.52 9.55 -11.59
C SER A 366 12.39 9.26 -13.07
N ILE A 367 11.51 10.01 -13.73
CA ILE A 367 11.30 9.95 -15.17
C ILE A 367 10.95 11.34 -15.68
N CYS A 368 11.46 11.70 -16.87
CA CYS A 368 11.09 12.96 -17.52
C CYS A 368 9.79 12.80 -18.34
N VAL A 369 9.21 13.92 -18.74
CA VAL A 369 8.06 13.96 -19.64
C VAL A 369 8.58 14.02 -21.08
N PHE A 370 8.14 13.07 -21.90
CA PHE A 370 8.52 12.96 -23.28
C PHE A 370 7.46 13.60 -24.19
N SER A 371 7.87 14.34 -25.21
CA SER A 371 7.01 14.78 -26.30
C SER A 371 6.50 13.61 -27.12
N ARG A 372 7.38 12.60 -27.32
CA ARG A 372 7.09 11.40 -28.09
C ARG A 372 7.80 10.18 -27.51
N VAL A 373 7.14 9.05 -27.60
CA VAL A 373 7.75 7.73 -27.37
C VAL A 373 7.66 6.99 -28.70
N LEU A 374 8.80 6.85 -29.35
CA LEU A 374 8.91 6.26 -30.68
C LEU A 374 9.48 4.85 -30.54
N VAL A 375 8.78 3.88 -31.09
CA VAL A 375 9.11 2.47 -30.88
C VAL A 375 9.27 1.71 -32.20
N ASP A 376 10.32 0.94 -32.31
CA ASP A 376 10.49 -0.12 -33.29
C ASP A 376 10.73 -1.43 -32.53
N ILE A 377 9.63 -2.00 -32.02
CA ILE A 377 9.58 -3.27 -31.28
C ILE A 377 8.52 -4.11 -31.98
N GLY A 378 8.87 -5.24 -32.56
CA GLY A 378 7.96 -6.11 -33.27
C GLY A 378 8.21 -7.59 -33.02
N ASP A 379 7.12 -8.41 -32.95
CA ASP A 379 7.23 -9.86 -33.00
C ASP A 379 7.48 -10.30 -34.44
N GLU A 380 8.60 -10.97 -34.69
CA GLU A 380 8.95 -11.58 -35.98
C GLU A 380 7.96 -12.66 -36.48
N GLN A 381 6.90 -12.98 -35.73
CA GLN A 381 6.06 -14.16 -35.94
C GLN A 381 4.72 -13.90 -36.68
N SER A 382 4.44 -12.70 -37.17
CA SER A 382 3.23 -12.49 -37.95
C SER A 382 3.42 -12.94 -39.41
N ILE A 383 2.92 -14.12 -39.72
CA ILE A 383 2.89 -14.73 -41.04
C ILE A 383 2.13 -13.91 -42.10
N GLU A 384 1.38 -12.90 -41.70
CA GLU A 384 0.50 -12.10 -42.55
C GLU A 384 1.18 -10.92 -43.27
N GLN A 385 2.45 -10.59 -42.95
CA GLN A 385 3.17 -9.51 -43.64
C GLN A 385 4.15 -10.07 -44.67
N SER A 386 3.85 -9.89 -45.93
CA SER A 386 4.62 -10.30 -47.09
C SER A 386 5.95 -9.53 -47.31
N LEU A 387 6.28 -8.59 -46.44
CA LEU A 387 7.55 -7.85 -46.43
C LEU A 387 8.61 -8.58 -45.61
N SER A 388 9.87 -8.64 -46.08
CA SER A 388 11.01 -9.10 -45.28
C SER A 388 11.02 -8.37 -43.93
N THR A 389 11.34 -9.07 -42.83
CA THR A 389 11.45 -8.51 -41.46
C THR A 389 12.29 -7.24 -41.45
N PHE A 390 13.41 -7.20 -42.15
CA PHE A 390 14.26 -6.02 -42.33
C PHE A 390 13.52 -4.84 -42.94
N SER A 391 12.74 -5.07 -44.02
CA SER A 391 12.00 -3.95 -44.69
C SER A 391 10.93 -3.34 -43.78
N SER A 392 10.25 -4.15 -42.98
CA SER A 392 9.21 -3.64 -42.06
C SER A 392 9.83 -2.81 -40.93
N HIS A 393 10.98 -3.22 -40.37
CA HIS A 393 11.74 -2.42 -39.41
C HIS A 393 12.21 -1.10 -40.02
N MET A 394 12.79 -1.15 -41.26
CA MET A 394 13.26 0.08 -41.92
C MET A 394 12.14 1.08 -42.20
N VAL A 395 10.98 0.65 -42.66
CA VAL A 395 9.81 1.56 -42.85
C VAL A 395 9.44 2.24 -41.51
N ASN A 396 9.48 1.50 -40.43
CA ASN A 396 9.16 2.04 -39.12
C ASN A 396 10.27 3.00 -38.61
N ILE A 397 11.53 2.64 -38.80
CA ILE A 397 12.69 3.48 -38.46
C ILE A 397 12.66 4.79 -39.27
N VAL A 398 12.35 4.76 -40.56
CA VAL A 398 12.20 5.98 -41.38
C VAL A 398 11.17 6.91 -40.76
N ARG A 399 10.01 6.39 -40.34
CA ARG A 399 9.02 7.18 -39.65
C ARG A 399 9.52 7.74 -38.29
N VAL A 400 10.25 6.93 -37.54
CA VAL A 400 10.87 7.41 -36.30
C VAL A 400 11.81 8.58 -36.58
N MET A 401 12.64 8.48 -37.63
CA MET A 401 13.58 9.54 -38.02
C MET A 401 12.91 10.82 -38.52
N GLU A 402 11.68 10.73 -39.07
CA GLU A 402 10.88 11.89 -39.47
C GLU A 402 10.22 12.59 -38.28
N GLU A 403 9.90 11.84 -37.21
CA GLU A 403 9.10 12.32 -36.08
C GLU A 403 9.95 12.69 -34.86
N VAL A 404 11.20 12.23 -34.75
CA VAL A 404 12.09 12.43 -33.59
C VAL A 404 12.39 13.90 -33.33
N ASP A 405 12.29 14.32 -32.06
CA ASP A 405 12.67 15.62 -31.56
C ASP A 405 13.59 15.51 -30.31
N GLU A 406 14.13 16.63 -29.83
CA GLU A 406 15.07 16.67 -28.72
C GLU A 406 14.54 16.08 -27.39
N THR A 407 13.21 16.01 -27.20
CA THR A 407 12.55 15.48 -26.01
C THR A 407 11.91 14.11 -26.24
N SER A 408 12.27 13.44 -27.32
CA SER A 408 11.77 12.10 -27.64
C SER A 408 12.50 10.98 -26.90
N LEU A 409 11.80 9.87 -26.69
CA LEU A 409 12.38 8.57 -26.29
C LEU A 409 12.26 7.59 -27.46
N CYS A 410 13.41 7.12 -27.98
CA CYS A 410 13.48 6.15 -29.07
C CYS A 410 13.82 4.76 -28.50
N LEU A 411 13.03 3.75 -28.84
CA LEU A 411 13.18 2.37 -28.38
C LEU A 411 13.28 1.45 -29.61
N PHE A 412 14.46 0.87 -29.83
CA PHE A 412 14.73 -0.02 -30.95
C PHE A 412 15.02 -1.44 -30.46
N ASP A 413 14.29 -2.43 -30.93
CA ASP A 413 14.56 -3.83 -30.63
C ASP A 413 15.23 -4.50 -31.82
N GLU A 414 16.31 -5.23 -31.59
CA GLU A 414 17.12 -5.90 -32.59
C GLU A 414 17.55 -5.02 -33.77
N LEU A 415 18.04 -3.80 -33.47
CA LEU A 415 18.37 -2.79 -34.46
C LEU A 415 19.39 -3.29 -35.47
N GLY A 416 19.04 -3.23 -36.76
CA GLY A 416 19.86 -3.67 -37.89
C GLY A 416 19.73 -5.17 -38.23
N ALA A 417 18.91 -5.96 -37.51
CA ALA A 417 18.71 -7.36 -37.79
C ALA A 417 18.02 -7.62 -39.14
N GLY A 418 18.22 -8.81 -39.71
CA GLY A 418 17.54 -9.27 -40.94
C GLY A 418 18.24 -8.94 -42.26
N THR A 419 19.46 -8.39 -42.21
CA THR A 419 20.32 -8.14 -43.39
C THR A 419 21.73 -8.66 -43.14
N ASP A 420 22.67 -8.36 -44.06
CA ASP A 420 24.10 -8.65 -43.86
C ASP A 420 24.57 -8.04 -42.53
N PRO A 421 25.27 -8.81 -41.68
CA PRO A 421 25.66 -8.33 -40.33
C PRO A 421 26.52 -7.07 -40.34
N VAL A 422 27.40 -6.89 -41.34
CA VAL A 422 28.28 -5.71 -41.43
C VAL A 422 27.46 -4.47 -41.85
N GLU A 423 26.57 -4.62 -42.85
CA GLU A 423 25.71 -3.55 -43.31
C GLU A 423 24.67 -3.19 -42.22
N GLY A 424 24.11 -4.20 -41.55
CA GLY A 424 23.15 -4.00 -40.45
C GLY A 424 23.77 -3.26 -39.26
N ALA A 425 24.96 -3.62 -38.86
CA ALA A 425 25.69 -2.92 -37.81
C ALA A 425 26.02 -1.47 -38.18
N ALA A 426 26.48 -1.22 -39.41
CA ALA A 426 26.79 0.13 -39.88
C ALA A 426 25.56 1.02 -39.93
N LEU A 427 24.41 0.49 -40.40
CA LEU A 427 23.12 1.18 -40.41
C LEU A 427 22.66 1.49 -38.97
N ALA A 428 22.77 0.52 -38.07
CA ALA A 428 22.37 0.70 -36.66
C ALA A 428 23.18 1.82 -35.99
N ILE A 429 24.50 1.87 -36.18
CA ILE A 429 25.36 2.96 -35.68
C ILE A 429 24.90 4.31 -36.25
N ALA A 430 24.68 4.39 -37.56
CA ALA A 430 24.29 5.62 -38.23
C ALA A 430 22.90 6.14 -37.74
N ILE A 431 21.95 5.21 -37.49
CA ILE A 431 20.64 5.55 -36.92
C ILE A 431 20.77 6.11 -35.51
N ILE A 432 21.54 5.42 -34.65
CA ILE A 432 21.79 5.86 -33.27
C ILE A 432 22.45 7.24 -33.27
N GLU A 433 23.50 7.44 -34.05
CA GLU A 433 24.15 8.76 -34.15
C GLU A 433 23.22 9.87 -34.63
N SER A 434 22.32 9.54 -35.56
CA SER A 434 21.33 10.50 -36.05
C SER A 434 20.32 10.90 -34.98
N VAL A 435 19.84 9.95 -34.16
CA VAL A 435 18.96 10.20 -33.01
C VAL A 435 19.68 11.04 -31.95
N ARG A 436 20.94 10.73 -31.65
CA ARG A 436 21.78 11.49 -30.71
C ARG A 436 22.04 12.94 -31.18
N LYS A 437 22.26 13.16 -32.46
CA LYS A 437 22.42 14.52 -33.02
C LYS A 437 21.19 15.41 -32.81
N VAL A 438 20.00 14.83 -32.74
CA VAL A 438 18.76 15.54 -32.39
C VAL A 438 18.68 15.85 -30.89
N GLY A 439 19.36 15.07 -30.04
CA GLY A 439 19.34 15.21 -28.59
C GLY A 439 18.33 14.31 -27.90
N ALA A 440 17.71 13.35 -28.59
CA ALA A 440 16.75 12.42 -28.04
C ALA A 440 17.43 11.31 -27.22
N LEU A 441 16.70 10.75 -26.24
CA LEU A 441 17.13 9.55 -25.53
C LEU A 441 16.90 8.30 -26.38
N CYS A 442 17.90 7.42 -26.43
CA CYS A 442 17.87 6.22 -27.26
C CYS A 442 18.17 4.95 -26.44
N MET A 443 17.31 3.95 -26.53
CA MET A 443 17.62 2.60 -26.06
C MET A 443 17.51 1.62 -27.22
N ALA A 444 18.57 0.85 -27.45
CA ALA A 444 18.60 -0.13 -28.53
C ALA A 444 19.05 -1.50 -28.03
N THR A 445 18.44 -2.56 -28.53
CA THR A 445 18.96 -3.91 -28.32
C THR A 445 19.65 -4.41 -29.60
N THR A 446 20.66 -5.22 -29.43
CA THR A 446 21.42 -5.76 -30.55
C THR A 446 22.16 -7.04 -30.20
N HIS A 447 22.57 -7.79 -31.23
CA HIS A 447 23.48 -8.92 -31.13
C HIS A 447 24.86 -8.60 -31.73
N TYR A 448 25.02 -7.41 -32.37
CA TYR A 448 26.25 -7.07 -33.08
C TYR A 448 27.37 -6.66 -32.12
N THR A 449 28.56 -7.20 -32.37
CA THR A 449 29.78 -6.89 -31.61
C THR A 449 30.26 -5.45 -31.89
N GLU A 450 30.05 -4.96 -33.12
CA GLU A 450 30.42 -3.62 -33.57
C GLU A 450 29.71 -2.54 -32.75
N LEU A 451 28.43 -2.76 -32.37
CA LEU A 451 27.71 -1.83 -31.50
C LEU A 451 28.22 -1.87 -30.05
N LYS A 452 28.68 -3.04 -29.56
CA LYS A 452 29.36 -3.11 -28.24
C LYS A 452 30.63 -2.25 -28.22
N THR A 453 31.44 -2.36 -29.30
CA THR A 453 32.65 -1.56 -29.44
C THR A 453 32.34 -0.09 -29.61
N PHE A 454 31.36 0.26 -30.45
CA PHE A 454 30.86 1.63 -30.61
C PHE A 454 30.48 2.28 -29.28
N ALA A 455 29.82 1.53 -28.39
CA ALA A 455 29.42 2.03 -27.07
C ALA A 455 30.59 2.12 -26.07
N LEU A 456 31.74 1.47 -26.31
CA LEU A 456 32.93 1.64 -25.51
C LEU A 456 33.76 2.85 -25.96
N ASP A 457 33.74 3.16 -27.25
CA ASP A 457 34.60 4.17 -27.89
C ASP A 457 33.88 5.54 -27.97
N THR A 458 32.56 5.58 -27.79
CA THR A 458 31.76 6.81 -28.01
C THR A 458 31.27 7.37 -26.70
N GLU A 459 31.69 8.63 -26.36
CA GLU A 459 31.19 9.34 -25.20
C GLU A 459 29.67 9.58 -25.30
N GLY A 460 28.96 9.38 -24.20
CA GLY A 460 27.49 9.51 -24.13
C GLY A 460 26.73 8.26 -24.60
N VAL A 461 27.42 7.18 -25.01
CA VAL A 461 26.83 5.89 -25.29
C VAL A 461 27.28 4.88 -24.24
N GLN A 462 26.36 4.12 -23.68
CA GLN A 462 26.64 3.17 -22.62
C GLN A 462 26.20 1.75 -22.99
N ASN A 463 27.06 0.77 -22.71
CA ASN A 463 26.71 -0.64 -22.83
C ASN A 463 25.86 -1.09 -21.63
N ALA A 464 24.93 -2.00 -21.86
CA ALA A 464 24.29 -2.79 -20.84
C ALA A 464 24.15 -4.25 -21.29
N SER A 465 24.11 -5.17 -20.34
CA SER A 465 23.89 -6.60 -20.61
C SER A 465 22.77 -7.17 -19.76
N CYS A 466 22.03 -8.11 -20.35
CA CYS A 466 21.11 -8.95 -19.59
C CYS A 466 21.88 -10.18 -19.09
N GLU A 467 21.96 -10.33 -17.77
CA GLU A 467 22.65 -11.44 -17.11
C GLU A 467 22.00 -12.78 -17.49
N PHE A 468 22.84 -13.77 -17.81
CA PHE A 468 22.41 -15.13 -18.14
C PHE A 468 23.19 -16.14 -17.33
N ASP A 469 22.48 -16.99 -16.58
CA ASP A 469 23.11 -18.07 -15.81
C ASP A 469 23.41 -19.27 -16.69
N VAL A 470 24.69 -19.36 -17.06
CA VAL A 470 25.20 -20.48 -17.86
C VAL A 470 25.10 -21.81 -17.09
N ALA A 471 25.10 -21.80 -15.74
CA ALA A 471 25.03 -23.03 -14.96
C ALA A 471 23.64 -23.69 -15.03
N THR A 472 22.58 -22.88 -15.01
CA THR A 472 21.18 -23.36 -15.07
C THR A 472 20.55 -23.25 -16.45
N LEU A 473 21.23 -22.64 -17.43
CA LEU A 473 20.70 -22.25 -18.76
C LEU A 473 19.42 -21.41 -18.66
N LYS A 474 19.32 -20.56 -17.63
CA LYS A 474 18.17 -19.71 -17.42
C LYS A 474 18.58 -18.24 -17.40
N PRO A 475 17.76 -17.34 -17.97
CA PRO A 475 17.96 -15.91 -17.80
C PRO A 475 17.70 -15.52 -16.35
N THR A 476 18.54 -14.65 -15.81
CA THR A 476 18.31 -14.04 -14.48
C THR A 476 17.44 -12.80 -14.60
N TYR A 477 17.24 -12.26 -15.80
CA TYR A 477 16.52 -11.02 -16.12
C TYR A 477 17.08 -9.77 -15.43
N ARG A 478 18.31 -9.82 -14.93
CA ARG A 478 18.99 -8.65 -14.34
C ARG A 478 19.72 -7.87 -15.43
N LEU A 479 19.56 -6.54 -15.42
CA LEU A 479 20.29 -5.63 -16.32
C LEU A 479 21.54 -5.12 -15.61
N MET A 480 22.69 -5.30 -16.24
CA MET A 480 23.98 -4.77 -15.78
C MET A 480 24.38 -3.62 -16.72
N ILE A 481 24.32 -2.39 -16.23
CA ILE A 481 24.72 -1.18 -16.98
C ILE A 481 26.23 -0.98 -16.83
N GLY A 482 26.92 -0.64 -17.92
CA GLY A 482 28.36 -0.37 -17.95
C GLY A 482 29.21 -1.55 -18.39
N THR A 483 28.59 -2.71 -18.69
CA THR A 483 29.29 -3.87 -19.20
C THR A 483 28.58 -4.42 -20.44
N PRO A 484 29.27 -4.65 -21.57
CA PRO A 484 28.69 -5.33 -22.71
C PRO A 484 28.47 -6.82 -22.37
N GLY A 485 27.43 -7.43 -22.91
CA GLY A 485 27.14 -8.84 -22.69
C GLY A 485 28.06 -9.80 -23.45
N LYS A 486 28.42 -10.89 -22.78
CA LYS A 486 29.19 -11.99 -23.34
C LYS A 486 28.31 -12.84 -24.27
N SER A 487 28.92 -13.36 -25.32
CA SER A 487 28.32 -14.36 -26.18
C SER A 487 28.41 -15.76 -25.52
N ASN A 488 27.27 -16.36 -25.17
CA ASN A 488 27.24 -17.66 -24.46
C ASN A 488 26.91 -18.83 -25.40
N ALA A 489 26.97 -18.65 -26.73
CA ALA A 489 26.52 -19.64 -27.69
C ALA A 489 27.24 -20.99 -27.51
N PHE A 490 28.57 -21.00 -27.39
CA PHE A 490 29.34 -22.22 -27.20
C PHE A 490 29.05 -22.94 -25.88
N ALA A 491 28.91 -22.19 -24.79
CA ALA A 491 28.61 -22.77 -23.49
C ALA A 491 27.18 -23.35 -23.44
N ILE A 492 26.22 -22.68 -24.08
CA ILE A 492 24.84 -23.15 -24.21
C ILE A 492 24.82 -24.43 -25.09
N SER A 493 25.50 -24.43 -26.25
CA SER A 493 25.57 -25.58 -27.16
C SER A 493 26.20 -26.81 -26.50
N SER A 494 27.29 -26.65 -25.75
CA SER A 494 27.92 -27.72 -24.98
C SER A 494 26.93 -28.34 -23.98
N LYS A 495 26.24 -27.52 -23.22
CA LYS A 495 25.27 -28.02 -22.24
C LYS A 495 24.00 -28.64 -22.84
N LEU A 496 23.62 -28.24 -24.04
CA LEU A 496 22.54 -28.87 -24.80
C LEU A 496 22.95 -30.18 -25.44
N GLY A 497 24.23 -30.57 -25.35
CA GLY A 497 24.72 -31.85 -25.78
C GLY A 497 25.38 -31.85 -27.18
N LEU A 498 25.73 -30.68 -27.73
CA LEU A 498 26.52 -30.64 -28.94
C LEU A 498 27.93 -31.22 -28.65
N PRO A 499 28.45 -32.17 -29.46
CA PRO A 499 29.78 -32.77 -29.27
C PRO A 499 30.88 -31.72 -29.16
N GLU A 500 31.80 -31.92 -28.21
CA GLU A 500 32.93 -30.98 -27.98
C GLU A 500 33.82 -30.81 -29.23
N GLU A 501 33.94 -31.84 -30.07
CA GLU A 501 34.69 -31.75 -31.33
C GLU A 501 34.12 -30.67 -32.27
N ILE A 502 32.77 -30.57 -32.37
CA ILE A 502 32.11 -29.56 -33.19
C ILE A 502 32.30 -28.16 -32.58
N ILE A 503 32.20 -28.05 -31.25
CA ILE A 503 32.42 -26.80 -30.57
C ILE A 503 33.86 -26.29 -30.72
N ASN A 504 34.84 -27.19 -30.63
CA ASN A 504 36.25 -26.83 -30.80
C ASN A 504 36.53 -26.40 -32.22
N LEU A 505 36.01 -27.11 -33.22
CA LEU A 505 36.11 -26.70 -34.61
C LEU A 505 35.46 -25.34 -34.89
N ALA A 506 34.31 -25.07 -34.25
CA ALA A 506 33.64 -23.77 -34.33
C ALA A 506 34.45 -22.64 -33.68
N LYS A 507 35.10 -22.90 -32.53
CA LYS A 507 36.00 -21.93 -31.88
C LYS A 507 37.22 -21.59 -32.72
N GLU A 508 37.80 -22.57 -33.43
CA GLU A 508 38.95 -22.36 -34.36
C GLU A 508 38.57 -21.44 -35.53
N ASN A 509 37.32 -21.42 -35.95
CA ASN A 509 36.83 -20.54 -37.02
C ASN A 509 36.50 -19.11 -36.56
N VAL A 510 36.58 -18.79 -35.25
CA VAL A 510 36.36 -17.45 -34.71
C VAL A 510 37.69 -16.68 -34.70
N ASN A 511 37.68 -15.44 -35.19
CA ASN A 511 38.86 -14.55 -35.22
C ASN A 511 39.48 -14.37 -33.82
N HIS A 512 40.83 -14.40 -33.75
CA HIS A 512 41.58 -14.23 -32.49
C HIS A 512 41.32 -12.89 -31.78
N ASP A 513 41.10 -11.83 -32.51
CA ASP A 513 40.79 -10.53 -31.93
C ASP A 513 39.41 -10.53 -31.24
N HIS A 514 38.44 -11.28 -31.77
CA HIS A 514 37.12 -11.46 -31.17
C HIS A 514 37.21 -12.28 -29.88
N GLN A 515 38.09 -13.30 -29.83
CA GLN A 515 38.28 -14.12 -28.63
C GLN A 515 38.87 -13.28 -27.48
N ARG A 516 39.90 -12.48 -27.74
CA ARG A 516 40.51 -11.60 -26.72
C ARG A 516 39.50 -10.56 -26.18
N PHE A 517 38.69 -9.99 -27.06
CA PHE A 517 37.68 -9.04 -26.67
C PHE A 517 36.63 -9.69 -25.73
N GLU A 518 36.17 -10.91 -26.04
CA GLU A 518 35.23 -11.65 -25.20
C GLU A 518 35.84 -12.06 -23.83
N GLU A 519 37.14 -12.39 -23.76
CA GLU A 519 37.83 -12.67 -22.48
C GLU A 519 37.91 -11.43 -21.56
N VAL A 520 38.17 -10.25 -22.12
CA VAL A 520 38.17 -8.99 -21.36
C VAL A 520 36.77 -8.65 -20.85
N ILE A 521 35.72 -8.87 -21.67
CA ILE A 521 34.33 -8.72 -21.27
C ILE A 521 34.01 -9.66 -20.11
N GLU A 522 34.45 -10.92 -20.16
CA GLU A 522 34.20 -11.91 -19.09
C GLU A 522 34.77 -11.45 -17.74
N GLN A 523 36.00 -10.94 -17.74
CA GLN A 523 36.61 -10.41 -16.50
C GLN A 523 35.89 -9.18 -15.98
N LEU A 524 35.46 -8.29 -16.87
CA LEU A 524 34.66 -7.10 -16.52
C LEU A 524 33.30 -7.48 -15.93
N GLU A 525 32.59 -8.42 -16.55
CA GLU A 525 31.30 -8.90 -16.03
C GLU A 525 31.43 -9.54 -14.64
N ALA A 526 32.45 -10.41 -14.44
CA ALA A 526 32.68 -11.06 -13.16
C ALA A 526 32.95 -10.04 -12.05
N THR A 527 33.85 -9.08 -12.27
CA THR A 527 34.17 -8.03 -11.29
C THR A 527 32.97 -7.14 -10.98
N ARG A 528 32.19 -6.80 -12.01
CA ARG A 528 30.98 -5.97 -11.84
C ARG A 528 29.91 -6.69 -11.06
N LEU A 529 29.69 -7.98 -11.36
CA LEU A 529 28.72 -8.82 -10.66
C LEU A 529 29.01 -8.92 -9.16
N GLU A 530 30.28 -9.07 -8.78
CA GLU A 530 30.70 -9.04 -7.37
C GLU A 530 30.43 -7.69 -6.71
N ALA A 531 30.74 -6.60 -7.40
CA ALA A 531 30.50 -5.25 -6.90
C ALA A 531 28.99 -4.95 -6.73
N ASP A 532 28.17 -5.38 -7.69
CA ASP A 532 26.71 -5.20 -7.61
C ASP A 532 26.07 -6.05 -6.50
N ARG A 533 26.54 -7.30 -6.30
CA ARG A 533 26.12 -8.14 -5.17
C ARG A 533 26.43 -7.50 -3.82
N ALA A 534 27.67 -7.03 -3.66
CA ALA A 534 28.08 -6.35 -2.44
C ALA A 534 27.27 -5.08 -2.17
N ARG A 535 26.95 -4.33 -3.23
CA ARG A 535 26.10 -3.14 -3.14
C ARG A 535 24.64 -3.48 -2.76
N ASP A 536 24.07 -4.51 -3.37
CA ASP A 536 22.69 -4.96 -3.06
C ASP A 536 22.58 -5.45 -1.60
N GLU A 537 23.56 -6.21 -1.11
CA GLU A 537 23.64 -6.66 0.28
C GLU A 537 23.74 -5.46 1.24
N ALA A 538 24.60 -4.49 0.95
CA ALA A 538 24.74 -3.29 1.75
C ALA A 538 23.44 -2.46 1.77
N MET A 539 22.74 -2.33 0.64
CA MET A 539 21.45 -1.65 0.59
C MET A 539 20.35 -2.40 1.36
N GLN A 540 20.33 -3.73 1.27
CA GLN A 540 19.40 -4.56 2.04
C GLN A 540 19.62 -4.37 3.54
N LEU A 541 20.85 -4.47 3.98
CA LEU A 541 21.23 -4.27 5.39
C LEU A 541 20.85 -2.87 5.90
N LYS A 542 21.03 -1.84 5.07
CA LYS A 542 20.62 -0.47 5.39
C LYS A 542 19.11 -0.35 5.58
N ARG A 543 18.31 -0.98 4.70
CA ARG A 543 16.85 -0.97 4.81
C ARG A 543 16.37 -1.70 6.06
N ASP A 544 16.94 -2.86 6.33
CA ASP A 544 16.59 -3.64 7.52
C ASP A 544 16.92 -2.87 8.80
N TYR A 545 18.06 -2.17 8.80
CA TYR A 545 18.44 -1.27 9.89
C TYR A 545 17.46 -0.09 10.06
N GLU A 546 17.08 0.58 8.97
CA GLU A 546 16.11 1.69 9.01
C GLU A 546 14.73 1.22 9.48
N LYS A 547 14.31 0.04 9.05
CA LYS A 547 13.05 -0.59 9.50
C LYS A 547 13.10 -0.90 10.98
N LEU A 548 14.17 -1.55 11.45
CA LEU A 548 14.36 -1.86 12.86
C LEU A 548 14.39 -0.60 13.73
N LYS A 549 15.06 0.45 13.26
CA LYS A 549 15.11 1.75 13.93
C LYS A 549 13.72 2.38 14.05
N ASN A 550 12.95 2.40 12.95
CA ASN A 550 11.60 2.97 12.94
C ASN A 550 10.62 2.17 13.82
N ASP A 551 10.75 0.85 13.85
CA ASP A 551 9.92 -0.01 14.71
C ASP A 551 10.28 0.19 16.19
N ALA A 552 11.57 0.32 16.52
CA ALA A 552 12.03 0.63 17.87
C ALA A 552 11.55 2.03 18.34
N GLU A 553 11.62 3.04 17.47
CA GLU A 553 11.10 4.39 17.79
C GLU A 553 9.58 4.40 18.02
N LYS A 554 8.82 3.60 17.25
CA LYS A 554 7.37 3.45 17.45
C LYS A 554 7.07 2.75 18.79
N GLU A 555 7.81 1.71 19.11
CA GLU A 555 7.63 0.98 20.37
C GLU A 555 7.96 1.87 21.58
N ILE A 556 9.04 2.64 21.52
CA ILE A 556 9.41 3.60 22.57
C ILE A 556 8.30 4.65 22.74
N LYS A 557 7.79 5.22 21.64
CA LYS A 557 6.70 6.21 21.71
C LYS A 557 5.42 5.62 22.29
N SER A 558 5.06 4.39 21.92
CA SER A 558 3.87 3.73 22.46
C SER A 558 3.98 3.44 23.96
N ARG A 559 5.15 2.97 24.42
CA ARG A 559 5.42 2.75 25.86
C ARG A 559 5.42 4.06 26.65
N PHE A 560 5.99 5.11 26.07
CA PHE A 560 5.98 6.44 26.70
C PHE A 560 4.56 6.96 26.93
N PHE A 561 3.71 6.85 25.90
CA PHE A 561 2.31 7.23 25.98
C PHE A 561 1.50 6.40 26.99
N GLU A 562 1.81 5.09 27.09
CA GLU A 562 1.15 4.20 28.05
C GLU A 562 1.55 4.51 29.50
N VAL A 563 2.82 4.81 29.74
CA VAL A 563 3.32 5.24 31.06
C VAL A 563 2.71 6.58 31.46
N GLU A 564 2.66 7.55 30.55
CA GLU A 564 2.06 8.87 30.78
C GLU A 564 0.56 8.76 31.12
N ARG A 565 -0.14 7.89 30.42
CA ARG A 565 -1.56 7.58 30.70
C ARG A 565 -1.77 6.92 32.07
N GLN A 566 -0.87 6.00 32.48
CA GLN A 566 -0.91 5.37 33.80
C GLN A 566 -0.65 6.39 34.92
N ILE A 567 0.34 7.26 34.74
CA ILE A 567 0.64 8.34 35.70
C ILE A 567 -0.58 9.25 35.86
N GLU A 568 -1.22 9.66 34.78
CA GLU A 568 -2.40 10.53 34.85
C GLU A 568 -3.60 9.83 35.51
N GLN A 569 -3.80 8.53 35.24
CA GLN A 569 -4.83 7.75 35.93
C GLN A 569 -4.58 7.63 37.44
N ASN A 570 -3.36 7.33 37.83
CA ASN A 570 -2.97 7.24 39.24
C ASN A 570 -3.14 8.60 39.95
N ARG A 571 -2.77 9.69 39.29
CA ARG A 571 -2.96 11.06 39.79
C ARG A 571 -4.44 11.39 40.03
N ARG A 572 -5.32 11.04 39.07
CA ARG A 572 -6.79 11.22 39.23
C ARG A 572 -7.34 10.37 40.37
N GLN A 573 -6.90 9.14 40.53
CA GLN A 573 -7.35 8.26 41.63
C GLN A 573 -6.90 8.81 43.00
N ALA A 574 -5.64 9.26 43.07
CA ALA A 574 -5.13 9.87 44.29
C ALA A 574 -5.88 11.16 44.66
N GLN A 575 -6.21 12.00 43.68
CA GLN A 575 -6.99 13.20 43.87
C GLN A 575 -8.42 12.88 44.38
N GLN A 576 -9.08 11.87 43.76
CA GLN A 576 -10.40 11.42 44.24
C GLN A 576 -10.38 10.88 45.68
N MET A 577 -9.34 10.12 46.03
CA MET A 577 -9.15 9.63 47.42
C MET A 577 -8.98 10.80 48.40
N LEU A 578 -8.18 11.82 48.06
CA LEU A 578 -8.01 13.02 48.85
C LEU A 578 -9.29 13.82 49.04
N ASP A 579 -10.02 14.01 47.95
CA ASP A 579 -11.30 14.76 48.01
C ASP A 579 -12.36 13.99 48.82
N SER A 580 -12.39 12.66 48.69
CA SER A 580 -13.26 11.80 49.52
C SER A 580 -12.86 11.84 50.99
N ALA A 581 -11.58 11.84 51.35
CA ALA A 581 -11.10 11.95 52.71
C ALA A 581 -11.41 13.34 53.32
N ARG A 582 -11.27 14.43 52.52
CA ARG A 582 -11.64 15.77 52.92
C ARG A 582 -13.15 15.88 53.21
N ALA A 583 -13.99 15.39 52.28
CA ALA A 583 -15.44 15.38 52.44
C ALA A 583 -15.89 14.60 53.68
N SER A 584 -15.29 13.43 53.94
CA SER A 584 -15.55 12.63 55.12
C SER A 584 -15.11 13.34 56.42
N SER A 585 -13.96 14.00 56.41
CA SER A 585 -13.45 14.81 57.52
C SER A 585 -14.39 16.01 57.82
N ASP A 586 -14.83 16.72 56.78
CA ASP A 586 -15.75 17.88 56.95
C ASP A 586 -17.13 17.43 57.44
N PHE A 587 -17.62 16.26 57.00
CA PHE A 587 -18.82 15.64 57.52
C PHE A 587 -18.72 15.33 58.99
N ILE A 588 -17.61 14.67 59.43
CA ILE A 588 -17.36 14.36 60.84
C ILE A 588 -17.28 15.65 61.67
N PHE A 589 -16.58 16.68 61.20
CA PHE A 589 -16.49 17.95 61.90
C PHE A 589 -17.86 18.66 61.99
N SER A 590 -18.69 18.56 60.96
CA SER A 590 -20.04 19.14 60.97
C SER A 590 -20.98 18.44 61.99
N GLN A 591 -20.85 17.11 62.13
CA GLN A 591 -21.56 16.33 63.16
C GLN A 591 -21.07 16.66 64.57
N LEU A 592 -19.77 16.79 64.78
CA LEU A 592 -19.18 17.18 66.05
C LEU A 592 -19.60 18.62 66.44
N GLU A 593 -19.76 19.55 65.46
CA GLU A 593 -20.31 20.90 65.77
C GLU A 593 -21.80 20.85 66.15
N LYS A 594 -22.60 19.95 65.56
CA LYS A 594 -23.97 19.75 65.98
C LYS A 594 -24.10 19.20 67.41
N VAL A 595 -23.23 18.25 67.79
CA VAL A 595 -23.15 17.68 69.14
C VAL A 595 -22.66 18.75 70.14
N LYS A 596 -21.68 19.58 69.74
CA LYS A 596 -21.18 20.71 70.55
C LYS A 596 -22.22 21.79 70.86
N LYS A 597 -23.15 21.99 69.91
CA LYS A 597 -24.34 22.91 70.17
C LYS A 597 -25.40 22.33 71.11
N ALA A 598 -25.39 21.00 71.29
CA ALA A 598 -26.37 20.31 72.18
C ALA A 598 -25.89 20.14 73.66
N GLU A 599 -24.59 20.25 73.91
CA GLU A 599 -24.02 20.10 75.26
C GLU A 599 -23.07 21.25 75.62
N ALA A 600 -23.39 22.13 76.50
CA ALA A 600 -22.60 23.22 77.03
C ALA A 600 -21.67 22.80 78.15
N GLU A 601 -20.40 22.36 77.83
CA GLU A 601 -19.33 22.35 78.79
C GLU A 601 -17.97 22.65 78.13
N LYS A 602 -17.21 23.57 78.75
CA LYS A 602 -15.98 24.18 78.33
C LYS A 602 -14.78 23.17 78.04
N ARG A 603 -14.80 21.98 78.63
CA ARG A 603 -13.73 20.98 78.51
C ARG A 603 -13.75 20.20 77.19
N LEU A 604 -14.92 19.98 76.66
CA LEU A 604 -15.09 19.28 75.38
C LEU A 604 -14.57 20.11 74.15
N ALA A 605 -14.52 21.43 74.31
CA ALA A 605 -14.08 22.33 73.25
C ALA A 605 -12.59 22.31 73.00
N GLU A 606 -11.75 22.13 74.02
CA GLU A 606 -10.28 22.05 73.83
C GLU A 606 -9.83 20.70 73.26
N GLU A 607 -10.41 19.61 73.67
CA GLU A 607 -10.15 18.28 73.13
C GLU A 607 -10.60 18.15 71.65
N LEU A 608 -11.73 18.76 71.29
CA LEU A 608 -12.24 18.83 69.91
C LEU A 608 -11.35 19.66 68.96
N ASP A 609 -10.80 20.77 69.46
CA ASP A 609 -9.87 21.60 68.68
C ASP A 609 -8.48 20.94 68.51
N GLU A 610 -8.06 20.10 69.45
CA GLU A 610 -6.86 19.30 69.33
C GLU A 610 -7.05 18.13 68.33
N ALA A 611 -8.18 17.46 68.37
CA ALA A 611 -8.58 16.45 67.37
C ALA A 611 -8.67 17.03 65.94
N ARG A 612 -9.23 18.24 65.80
CA ARG A 612 -9.25 18.98 64.53
C ARG A 612 -7.86 19.28 63.96
N ARG A 613 -6.94 19.69 64.84
CA ARG A 613 -5.55 19.98 64.43
C ARG A 613 -4.80 18.71 64.01
N SER A 614 -5.03 17.59 64.72
CA SER A 614 -4.43 16.30 64.39
C SER A 614 -4.92 15.72 63.05
N VAL A 615 -6.24 15.80 62.77
CA VAL A 615 -6.83 15.35 61.49
C VAL A 615 -6.39 16.25 60.33
N ARG A 616 -6.33 17.57 60.51
CA ARG A 616 -5.80 18.50 59.48
C ARG A 616 -4.33 18.27 59.20
N ARG A 617 -3.53 17.93 60.26
CA ARG A 617 -2.14 17.56 60.08
C ARG A 617 -1.98 16.24 59.28
N ALA A 618 -2.78 15.22 59.62
CA ALA A 618 -2.75 13.92 58.92
C ALA A 618 -3.17 14.04 57.46
N ILE A 619 -4.17 14.88 57.14
CA ILE A 619 -4.60 15.16 55.74
C ILE A 619 -3.47 15.91 54.98
N ARG A 620 -2.77 16.86 55.62
CA ARG A 620 -1.68 17.61 55.02
C ARG A 620 -0.47 16.72 54.78
N GLU A 621 -0.11 15.86 55.76
CA GLU A 621 0.97 14.86 55.61
C GLU A 621 0.61 13.78 54.55
N GLY A 622 -0.65 13.42 54.41
CA GLY A 622 -1.14 12.53 53.33
C GLY A 622 -1.03 13.18 51.96
N SER A 623 -1.35 14.48 51.86
CA SER A 623 -1.27 15.27 50.64
C SER A 623 0.19 15.44 50.19
N GLU A 624 1.12 15.68 51.11
CA GLU A 624 2.57 15.83 50.82
C GLU A 624 3.23 14.52 50.40
N LYS A 625 2.66 13.33 50.75
CA LYS A 625 3.13 12.01 50.31
C LYS A 625 2.59 11.57 48.95
N ILE A 626 1.57 12.19 48.42
CA ILE A 626 0.88 11.80 47.17
C ILE A 626 1.22 12.73 46.01
N ASP A 627 1.87 13.87 46.25
CA ASP A 627 2.37 14.75 45.19
C ASP A 627 3.90 14.64 45.05
N PRO A 628 4.44 13.72 44.20
CA PRO A 628 5.89 13.53 44.05
C PRO A 628 6.54 14.54 43.12
N VAL A 629 5.80 15.57 42.67
CA VAL A 629 6.30 16.59 41.75
C VAL A 629 6.11 18.00 42.33
N GLU A 630 6.60 18.23 43.55
CA GLU A 630 7.17 19.54 43.89
C GLU A 630 8.68 19.40 43.79
N GLU A 631 9.29 20.27 42.97
CA GLU A 631 10.70 20.40 42.76
C GLU A 631 11.44 20.26 44.11
N LYS A 632 12.26 19.21 44.23
CA LYS A 632 13.28 19.15 45.26
C LYS A 632 14.10 20.42 45.07
N LYS A 633 13.94 21.37 45.95
CA LYS A 633 14.92 22.45 46.15
C LYS A 633 16.24 21.76 46.35
N ASP A 634 17.20 22.04 45.46
CA ASP A 634 18.55 21.57 45.46
C ASP A 634 19.14 21.64 46.89
N GLU A 635 19.20 20.51 47.56
CA GLU A 635 20.24 20.31 48.53
C GLU A 635 21.53 20.25 47.76
N LYS A 636 22.36 21.29 47.86
CA LYS A 636 23.67 21.36 47.21
C LYS A 636 24.47 20.13 47.66
N TYR A 637 24.57 19.13 46.78
CA TYR A 637 25.46 18.00 46.97
C TYR A 637 26.88 18.54 47.18
N VAL A 638 27.46 18.28 48.34
CA VAL A 638 28.85 18.62 48.63
C VAL A 638 29.70 17.39 48.38
N LEU A 639 30.66 17.51 47.48
CA LEU A 639 31.60 16.43 47.17
C LEU A 639 32.31 15.97 48.43
N PRO A 640 32.32 14.68 48.77
CA PRO A 640 32.96 14.17 50.03
C PRO A 640 34.48 14.26 50.01
N ARG A 641 35.11 14.39 48.85
CA ARG A 641 36.54 14.61 48.66
C ARG A 641 36.83 15.26 47.31
N ASP A 642 38.02 15.77 47.10
CA ASP A 642 38.51 16.25 45.82
C ASP A 642 38.54 15.13 44.76
N LEU A 643 38.01 15.42 43.53
CA LEU A 643 37.95 14.47 42.43
C LEU A 643 39.32 14.23 41.82
N LYS A 644 39.65 12.95 41.57
CA LYS A 644 40.90 12.50 40.92
C LYS A 644 40.59 11.96 39.50
N CYS A 645 41.56 12.09 38.60
CA CYS A 645 41.47 11.49 37.29
C CYS A 645 41.27 9.95 37.41
N GLY A 646 40.20 9.44 36.75
CA GLY A 646 39.78 8.03 36.87
C GLY A 646 38.59 7.78 37.81
N ASP A 647 38.12 8.77 38.59
CA ASP A 647 36.96 8.60 39.46
C ASP A 647 35.69 8.40 38.62
N LYS A 648 34.84 7.46 39.05
CA LYS A 648 33.50 7.28 38.51
C LYS A 648 32.57 8.34 39.08
N VAL A 649 31.92 9.09 38.19
CA VAL A 649 31.03 10.19 38.55
C VAL A 649 29.71 10.07 37.84
N TYR A 650 28.65 10.48 38.51
CA TYR A 650 27.34 10.58 37.92
C TYR A 650 27.08 12.02 37.43
N ILE A 651 26.70 12.18 36.19
CA ILE A 651 26.48 13.48 35.53
C ILE A 651 25.00 13.79 35.61
N VAL A 652 24.60 14.66 36.54
CA VAL A 652 23.19 14.96 36.84
C VAL A 652 22.41 15.50 35.62
N ASN A 653 23.05 16.33 34.80
CA ASN A 653 22.38 16.98 33.63
C ASN A 653 22.06 16.03 32.47
N ILE A 654 22.72 14.88 32.41
CA ILE A 654 22.56 13.92 31.29
C ILE A 654 22.13 12.53 31.76
N ASP A 655 21.92 12.40 33.10
CA ASP A 655 21.47 11.14 33.74
C ASP A 655 22.32 9.93 33.33
N LYS A 656 23.67 10.09 33.34
CA LYS A 656 24.62 9.03 32.95
C LYS A 656 25.85 9.00 33.83
N GLU A 657 26.36 7.80 34.01
CA GLU A 657 27.67 7.59 34.65
C GLU A 657 28.80 7.88 33.68
N GLY A 658 29.89 8.43 34.18
CA GLY A 658 31.08 8.71 33.40
C GLY A 658 32.36 8.58 34.22
N ILE A 659 33.51 8.59 33.57
CA ILE A 659 34.83 8.55 34.16
C ILE A 659 35.51 9.91 33.98
N LEU A 660 36.06 10.45 35.04
CA LEU A 660 36.75 11.73 35.01
C LEU A 660 38.08 11.59 34.27
N LEU A 661 38.32 12.39 33.26
CA LEU A 661 39.55 12.36 32.45
C LEU A 661 40.56 13.41 32.85
N GLU A 662 40.13 14.56 33.41
CA GLU A 662 41.01 15.66 33.85
C GLU A 662 40.55 16.19 35.21
N THR A 663 41.47 16.66 36.03
CA THR A 663 41.18 17.37 37.28
C THR A 663 40.56 18.74 36.99
N PRO A 664 39.75 19.29 37.94
CA PRO A 664 39.06 20.56 37.75
C PRO A 664 40.00 21.71 37.38
N ASP A 665 39.65 22.52 36.37
CA ASP A 665 40.37 23.72 36.00
C ASP A 665 40.02 24.89 36.94
N LYS A 666 40.71 26.04 36.78
CA LYS A 666 40.48 27.24 37.60
C LYS A 666 39.05 27.81 37.47
N SER A 667 38.24 27.35 36.53
CA SER A 667 36.83 27.75 36.31
C SER A 667 35.83 26.73 36.91
N GLY A 668 36.32 25.63 37.55
CA GLY A 668 35.48 24.58 38.11
C GLY A 668 34.84 23.67 37.07
N SER A 669 35.39 23.61 35.87
CA SER A 669 34.96 22.72 34.79
C SER A 669 35.88 21.51 34.70
N VAL A 670 35.30 20.32 34.39
CA VAL A 670 36.00 19.04 34.28
C VAL A 670 35.58 18.30 33.00
N LEU A 671 36.50 17.55 32.43
CA LEU A 671 36.24 16.69 31.28
C LEU A 671 35.88 15.29 31.78
N VAL A 672 34.69 14.81 31.41
CA VAL A 672 34.17 13.50 31.80
C VAL A 672 33.83 12.71 30.53
N GLN A 673 34.16 11.44 30.51
CA GLN A 673 33.78 10.51 29.43
C GLN A 673 32.60 9.66 29.89
N ALA A 674 31.47 9.84 29.23
CA ALA A 674 30.25 9.03 29.38
C ALA A 674 30.07 8.15 28.14
N GLY A 675 30.48 6.87 28.22
CA GLY A 675 30.50 5.97 27.07
C GLY A 675 31.47 6.44 25.97
N ILE A 676 31.01 6.68 24.77
CA ILE A 676 31.81 7.14 23.61
C ILE A 676 31.97 8.67 23.58
N LEU A 677 31.18 9.42 24.33
CA LEU A 677 31.16 10.88 24.34
C LEU A 677 32.04 11.47 25.46
N LYS A 678 32.93 12.40 25.07
CA LYS A 678 33.66 13.24 26.00
C LYS A 678 32.97 14.58 26.13
N THR A 679 32.55 14.94 27.35
CA THR A 679 31.82 16.20 27.60
C THR A 679 32.49 17.00 28.71
N ARG A 680 32.49 18.33 28.60
CA ARG A 680 32.92 19.24 29.68
C ARG A 680 31.71 19.67 30.48
N THR A 681 31.77 19.47 31.82
CA THR A 681 30.67 19.84 32.73
C THR A 681 31.23 20.53 33.98
N LYS A 682 30.36 21.26 34.70
CA LYS A 682 30.77 21.93 35.96
C LYS A 682 30.73 20.95 37.11
N LEU A 683 31.62 21.14 38.13
CA LEU A 683 31.70 20.37 39.36
C LEU A 683 30.34 20.25 40.10
N SER A 684 29.50 21.29 40.02
CA SER A 684 28.15 21.31 40.61
C SER A 684 27.19 20.27 40.05
N ASN A 685 27.49 19.72 38.87
CA ASN A 685 26.64 18.80 38.16
C ASN A 685 27.16 17.36 38.20
N LEU A 686 28.12 17.09 39.10
CA LEU A 686 28.73 15.77 39.27
C LEU A 686 28.53 15.26 40.71
N GLN A 687 28.23 13.99 40.85
CA GLN A 687 28.16 13.24 42.10
C GLN A 687 29.18 12.11 42.03
N LEU A 688 30.02 11.98 43.08
CA LEU A 688 31.01 10.89 43.16
C LEU A 688 30.34 9.57 43.50
N ILE A 689 30.61 8.53 42.72
CA ILE A 689 30.16 7.17 43.02
C ILE A 689 31.27 6.46 43.84
N GLU A 690 31.08 6.29 45.16
CA GLU A 690 31.97 5.52 45.99
C GLU A 690 31.57 4.06 46.03
N GLU A 691 32.44 3.16 45.58
CA GLU A 691 32.31 1.72 45.76
C GLU A 691 32.67 1.34 47.19
N LYS A 692 31.69 1.03 48.06
CA LYS A 692 31.93 0.43 49.37
C LYS A 692 32.37 -1.04 49.19
N PRO A 693 33.47 -1.49 49.83
CA PRO A 693 33.85 -2.90 49.79
C PRO A 693 32.80 -3.76 50.50
N GLN A 694 32.16 -4.65 49.79
CA GLN A 694 31.21 -5.62 50.33
C GLN A 694 31.96 -6.75 51.06
N ILE A 695 31.77 -6.84 52.37
CA ILE A 695 32.08 -8.01 53.18
C ILE A 695 30.97 -9.03 52.98
N ILE A 696 31.35 -10.20 52.52
CA ILE A 696 30.48 -11.34 52.23
C ILE A 696 29.90 -11.89 53.53
N SER A 697 28.60 -11.79 53.79
CA SER A 697 27.87 -12.72 54.64
C SER A 697 26.53 -13.06 53.98
N GLY A 698 26.31 -14.36 53.90
CA GLY A 698 25.25 -14.96 53.10
C GLY A 698 23.84 -14.76 53.60
N LYS A 699 22.98 -15.05 52.65
CA LYS A 699 21.57 -15.46 52.68
C LYS A 699 20.53 -14.45 52.27
N GLN A 700 19.94 -14.88 51.19
CA GLN A 700 18.53 -14.89 50.76
C GLN A 700 18.17 -13.96 49.60
N LYS A 701 18.10 -14.62 48.46
CA LYS A 701 17.13 -14.69 47.37
C LYS A 701 15.92 -13.73 47.42
N LYS A 702 15.73 -12.95 46.42
CA LYS A 702 14.72 -13.02 45.28
C LYS A 702 14.38 -11.63 44.75
N ASN A 703 14.33 -11.58 43.42
CA ASN A 703 13.64 -10.60 42.58
C ASN A 703 14.40 -9.33 42.12
N ALA A 704 15.38 -9.54 41.25
CA ALA A 704 15.78 -8.58 40.23
C ALA A 704 16.52 -9.34 39.10
N SER A 705 15.86 -10.24 38.38
CA SER A 705 16.51 -11.09 37.38
C SER A 705 15.67 -11.29 36.10
N ASP A 706 15.03 -10.23 35.59
CA ASP A 706 14.31 -10.43 34.30
C ASP A 706 14.76 -9.54 33.17
N PHE A 707 15.76 -8.67 33.31
CA PHE A 707 16.20 -7.81 32.19
C PHE A 707 17.58 -8.19 31.60
N HIS A 708 18.38 -9.01 32.28
CA HIS A 708 19.66 -9.52 31.76
C HIS A 708 19.61 -10.95 31.19
N ALA A 709 18.49 -11.64 31.30
CA ALA A 709 18.34 -13.05 30.90
C ALA A 709 18.01 -13.30 29.42
N LYS A 710 17.82 -12.28 28.60
CA LYS A 710 17.48 -12.47 27.16
C LYS A 710 18.68 -12.38 26.21
N VAL A 711 19.83 -11.83 26.64
CA VAL A 711 21.01 -11.72 25.78
C VAL A 711 21.96 -12.94 25.93
N ASN A 712 21.84 -13.72 27.02
CA ASN A 712 22.76 -14.82 27.33
C ASN A 712 22.25 -16.23 26.96
N ARG A 713 21.19 -16.39 26.23
CA ARG A 713 20.66 -17.75 25.93
C ARG A 713 21.23 -18.43 24.68
N ASP A 714 22.04 -17.75 23.87
CA ASP A 714 22.58 -18.35 22.63
C ASP A 714 24.10 -18.38 22.50
N PHE A 715 24.87 -17.82 23.46
CA PHE A 715 26.32 -17.89 23.38
C PHE A 715 26.81 -19.23 23.97
N ARG A 716 27.57 -20.00 23.16
CA ARG A 716 28.21 -21.25 23.58
C ARG A 716 29.63 -20.96 24.00
N ASP A 717 30.11 -21.57 25.11
CA ASP A 717 31.46 -21.44 25.64
C ASP A 717 32.54 -22.19 24.81
N GLU A 718 32.16 -22.72 23.63
CA GLU A 718 33.03 -23.44 22.72
C GLU A 718 32.74 -23.09 21.26
N ILE A 719 33.80 -23.01 20.45
CA ILE A 719 33.70 -22.82 18.98
C ILE A 719 34.44 -23.97 18.28
N ASP A 720 33.83 -24.57 17.25
CA ASP A 720 34.40 -25.62 16.42
C ASP A 720 35.06 -25.01 15.16
N LEU A 721 36.38 -25.17 15.07
CA LEU A 721 37.22 -24.62 14.01
C LEU A 721 37.78 -25.73 13.10
N ARG A 722 37.34 -26.97 13.26
CA ARG A 722 37.84 -28.11 12.47
C ARG A 722 37.51 -27.92 11.00
N GLY A 723 38.51 -28.06 10.13
CA GLY A 723 38.37 -27.91 8.68
C GLY A 723 38.66 -26.51 8.15
N LEU A 724 38.89 -25.51 9.01
CA LEU A 724 39.28 -24.17 8.59
C LEU A 724 40.79 -24.06 8.36
N LEU A 725 41.23 -23.20 7.44
CA LEU A 725 42.60 -22.81 7.26
C LEU A 725 43.06 -21.85 8.36
N GLY A 726 44.39 -21.72 8.61
CA GLY A 726 44.95 -20.94 9.68
C GLY A 726 44.40 -19.50 9.81
N ASP A 727 44.36 -18.78 8.70
CA ASP A 727 43.88 -17.37 8.66
C ASP A 727 42.36 -17.26 8.84
N GLU A 728 41.58 -18.13 8.20
CA GLU A 728 40.14 -18.23 8.35
C GLU A 728 39.76 -18.62 9.79
N GLY A 729 40.50 -19.59 10.37
CA GLY A 729 40.32 -19.99 11.75
C GLY A 729 40.57 -18.84 12.73
N TRP A 730 41.59 -18.01 12.45
CA TRP A 730 41.86 -16.83 13.29
C TRP A 730 40.75 -15.79 13.20
N LEU A 731 40.22 -15.50 12.01
CA LEU A 731 39.14 -14.52 11.82
C LEU A 731 37.84 -14.91 12.58
N ALA A 732 37.56 -16.22 12.61
CA ALA A 732 36.43 -16.76 13.37
C ALA A 732 36.67 -16.63 14.89
N VAL A 733 37.91 -16.89 15.38
CA VAL A 733 38.30 -16.77 16.79
C VAL A 733 38.31 -15.31 17.24
N ASP A 734 38.77 -14.39 16.41
CA ASP A 734 38.82 -12.97 16.71
C ASP A 734 37.41 -12.40 17.00
N LYS A 735 36.46 -12.71 16.15
CA LYS A 735 35.06 -12.35 16.34
C LYS A 735 34.43 -13.03 17.57
N TYR A 736 34.73 -14.31 17.77
CA TYR A 736 34.18 -15.09 18.87
C TYR A 736 34.70 -14.60 20.22
N ILE A 737 35.97 -14.15 20.33
CA ILE A 737 36.54 -13.55 21.52
C ILE A 737 35.83 -12.24 21.89
N ASP A 738 35.50 -11.41 20.88
CA ASP A 738 34.72 -10.18 21.12
C ASP A 738 33.30 -10.48 21.63
N GLU A 739 32.63 -11.46 21.05
CA GLU A 739 31.30 -11.89 21.47
C GLU A 739 31.36 -12.51 22.90
N ALA A 740 32.38 -13.26 23.22
CA ALA A 740 32.61 -13.84 24.55
C ALA A 740 32.81 -12.77 25.63
N LEU A 741 33.60 -11.73 25.34
CA LEU A 741 33.78 -10.58 26.21
C LEU A 741 32.50 -9.78 26.42
N ILE A 742 31.71 -9.54 25.36
CA ILE A 742 30.40 -8.88 25.44
C ILE A 742 29.43 -9.71 26.29
N ALA A 743 29.49 -11.05 26.17
CA ALA A 743 28.67 -11.98 26.93
C ALA A 743 29.21 -12.24 28.35
N ASN A 744 30.33 -11.59 28.74
CA ASN A 744 30.99 -11.67 30.05
C ASN A 744 31.48 -13.08 30.42
N PHE A 745 31.96 -13.85 29.42
CA PHE A 745 32.62 -15.13 29.63
C PHE A 745 34.11 -14.93 29.90
N GLY A 746 34.59 -15.36 31.04
CA GLY A 746 36.04 -15.30 31.43
C GLY A 746 36.87 -16.44 30.82
N ARG A 747 36.23 -17.46 30.22
CA ARG A 747 36.90 -18.64 29.67
C ARG A 747 36.14 -19.22 28.51
N VAL A 748 36.88 -19.57 27.44
CA VAL A 748 36.29 -20.16 26.20
C VAL A 748 37.14 -21.31 25.66
N ARG A 749 36.54 -22.20 24.85
CA ARG A 749 37.16 -23.39 24.27
C ARG A 749 37.20 -23.29 22.76
N LEU A 750 38.39 -23.46 22.18
CA LEU A 750 38.63 -23.48 20.74
C LEU A 750 38.92 -24.91 20.29
N ILE A 751 38.03 -25.54 19.52
CA ILE A 751 38.15 -26.91 19.07
C ILE A 751 38.80 -26.91 17.67
N HIS A 752 40.07 -27.25 17.56
CA HIS A 752 40.84 -27.30 16.30
C HIS A 752 41.20 -28.73 15.83
N GLY A 753 40.87 -29.76 16.63
CA GLY A 753 41.13 -31.15 16.29
C GLY A 753 42.60 -31.59 16.53
N LYS A 754 42.83 -32.93 16.45
CA LYS A 754 44.16 -33.57 16.65
C LYS A 754 44.96 -33.77 15.34
N GLY A 755 44.66 -33.05 14.21
CA GLY A 755 45.34 -33.20 12.95
C GLY A 755 46.83 -32.80 12.95
N THR A 756 47.35 -32.30 11.82
CA THR A 756 48.77 -31.93 11.64
C THR A 756 49.29 -30.85 12.62
N GLY A 757 48.41 -30.22 13.36
CA GLY A 757 48.74 -29.11 14.27
C GLY A 757 48.90 -27.75 13.60
N ALA A 758 48.71 -27.62 12.30
CA ALA A 758 48.89 -26.38 11.54
C ALA A 758 47.90 -25.27 12.05
N LEU A 759 46.61 -25.59 12.16
CA LEU A 759 45.60 -24.66 12.68
C LEU A 759 45.90 -24.25 14.15
N LYS A 760 46.22 -25.21 15.01
CA LYS A 760 46.63 -24.94 16.38
C LYS A 760 47.81 -23.96 16.47
N ASN A 761 48.87 -24.19 15.69
CA ASN A 761 50.06 -23.33 15.74
C ASN A 761 49.76 -21.91 15.19
N ALA A 762 48.94 -21.78 14.16
CA ALA A 762 48.50 -20.49 13.64
C ALA A 762 47.70 -19.72 14.71
N LEU A 763 46.70 -20.36 15.32
CA LEU A 763 45.90 -19.74 16.40
C LEU A 763 46.77 -19.32 17.59
N TRP A 764 47.73 -20.18 18.02
CA TRP A 764 48.62 -19.88 19.13
C TRP A 764 49.57 -18.70 18.87
N GLN A 765 50.00 -18.47 17.64
CA GLN A 765 50.78 -17.29 17.27
C GLN A 765 49.97 -16.01 17.47
N HIS A 766 48.70 -16.00 17.05
CA HIS A 766 47.82 -14.84 17.24
C HIS A 766 47.40 -14.62 18.69
N LEU A 767 47.02 -15.68 19.43
CA LEU A 767 46.60 -15.60 20.82
C LEU A 767 47.72 -15.05 21.72
N LYS A 768 49.00 -15.31 21.41
CA LYS A 768 50.15 -14.79 22.16
C LYS A 768 50.27 -13.27 22.13
N HIS A 769 49.77 -12.64 21.08
CA HIS A 769 49.86 -11.17 20.86
C HIS A 769 48.54 -10.46 21.12
N ASP A 770 47.47 -11.18 21.41
CA ASP A 770 46.14 -10.59 21.63
C ASP A 770 46.01 -10.03 23.05
N ARG A 771 45.71 -8.74 23.17
CA ARG A 771 45.56 -8.01 24.45
C ARG A 771 44.35 -8.46 25.29
N ARG A 772 43.36 -9.09 24.65
CA ARG A 772 42.13 -9.58 25.30
C ARG A 772 42.33 -10.91 26.01
N VAL A 773 43.40 -11.65 25.68
CA VAL A 773 43.71 -12.95 26.25
C VAL A 773 44.62 -12.80 27.48
N ALA A 774 44.24 -13.44 28.59
CA ALA A 774 45.03 -13.48 29.81
C ALA A 774 46.02 -14.67 29.79
N SER A 775 45.53 -15.85 29.41
CA SER A 775 46.31 -17.05 29.25
C SER A 775 45.67 -18.03 28.31
N PHE A 776 46.43 -18.95 27.73
CA PHE A 776 45.86 -20.06 26.93
C PHE A 776 46.71 -21.34 27.14
N ARG A 777 46.04 -22.51 27.09
CA ARG A 777 46.67 -23.82 27.28
C ARG A 777 45.95 -24.90 26.48
N LEU A 778 46.58 -26.05 26.28
CA LEU A 778 45.86 -27.22 25.73
C LEU A 778 44.84 -27.74 26.75
N GLY A 779 43.78 -28.33 26.31
CA GLY A 779 42.80 -29.05 27.11
C GLY A 779 43.44 -30.23 27.84
N ALA A 780 43.06 -30.41 29.12
CA ALA A 780 43.43 -31.55 29.91
C ALA A 780 42.53 -32.78 29.62
N TYR A 781 42.83 -33.93 30.26
CA TYR A 781 41.99 -35.12 30.18
C TYR A 781 40.54 -34.81 30.62
N GLY A 782 39.58 -35.02 29.69
CA GLY A 782 38.16 -34.65 29.89
C GLY A 782 37.77 -33.29 29.32
N GLU A 783 38.71 -32.42 28.92
CA GLU A 783 38.47 -31.11 28.28
C GLU A 783 38.67 -31.14 26.74
N GLY A 784 38.89 -32.33 26.13
CA GLY A 784 39.13 -32.52 24.69
C GLY A 784 40.59 -32.77 24.32
N ASP A 785 41.48 -32.94 25.29
CA ASP A 785 42.91 -33.27 25.17
C ASP A 785 43.64 -32.33 24.16
N GLY A 786 44.60 -32.86 23.43
CA GLY A 786 45.41 -32.12 22.46
C GLY A 786 44.65 -31.53 21.24
N GLY A 787 43.32 -31.75 21.13
CA GLY A 787 42.46 -31.22 20.06
C GLY A 787 41.73 -29.92 20.39
N VAL A 788 41.87 -29.39 21.62
CA VAL A 788 41.21 -28.19 22.11
C VAL A 788 42.22 -27.25 22.77
N THR A 789 42.08 -25.94 22.51
CA THR A 789 42.81 -24.91 23.26
C THR A 789 41.81 -24.18 24.14
N ILE A 790 42.15 -24.07 25.44
CA ILE A 790 41.41 -23.32 26.43
C ILE A 790 42.02 -21.92 26.50
N VAL A 791 41.20 -20.89 26.37
CA VAL A 791 41.60 -19.47 26.40
C VAL A 791 40.93 -18.78 27.59
N GLU A 792 41.72 -18.13 28.43
CA GLU A 792 41.22 -17.28 29.51
C GLU A 792 41.27 -15.84 29.05
N LEU A 793 40.14 -15.14 29.13
CA LEU A 793 39.97 -13.75 28.72
C LEU A 793 40.17 -12.82 29.92
N LYS A 794 40.59 -11.58 29.65
CA LYS A 794 40.87 -10.57 30.70
C LYS A 794 39.60 -9.89 31.14
#